data_aa311b5d6d44e1c186fb704a6b783cbc
#
_entry.id   aa311b5d6d44e1c186fb704a6b783cbc
#
_cell.length_a   1.000
_cell.length_b   1.000
_cell.length_c   1.000
_cell.angle_alpha   90.00
_cell.angle_beta   90.00
_cell.angle_gamma   90.00
#
_symmetry.space_group_name_H-M   'P 1'
#
loop_
_entity.id
_entity.type
_entity.pdbx_description
1 polymer ?
#
loop_
_entity_poly.entity_id
_entity_poly.type
_entity_poly.pdbx_seq_one_letter_code
_entity_poly.pdbx_strand_id
1 'polypeptide(L)'
;MYWYRDGNLLSLLPWLAAMAAVWLGGWLLATHAFRLQARERLIVGLALGLVLYTWLANLLGHWLSPDLTFTLPALLLLLVGGLLAWRRKEGPWLDRGDLKIWPWLLAGLGLIYVFLLWSKGLTLFDEHKNLSLISIMGNGDIPPHFLPNYPLNFIYHYGFHFIGASLMRLGGLLPWSAFDASKALLWGLMLLLAGLLGRRYVGRAWGGWATAAVVALAAGTRYLLLLLPPGFLLQADKVVQLQGTSALIGKPFSQALSSPWPVDGGPPLPYMFGFLNGIMDPMVMAHQGPNIFAVLILLLVWFLIPRLSGRWSFLLLAAIFSTWALAWETTYALFLMGMVAFSAITYWRRGNTDLPQFKPVLAAAALSLPIALVQGGTLTELARDFVFGIQGPGLLQSAGAWISILTPARVLKGTFDVLGFSLRWPPAILSAHLGALSLFSPVQLIVGLFELGPIILFTPYITRWAWRRAQAGDWLLGVLASSAWLGLLVPVFFQYQSDRDISRLSWQALLIWTILLVFVVADRSFGWRAWLRHSAKAALGLMVFGGLVIAGTQFSAAATTRLGDGYNELDAAIAAKLWGRLPEEAKVFGPMRSTTVLTGHLSGQLLDKPGPSDVWHTLMAAPMLDLLISERYDFAYIDSRVWEDLSLEVRNAAGLDAVCVQTLAEVWDNSHVNFRRMLDLRSCP
;
A
#
# COMPACT_ATOMS: atom_id res chain seq x y z
N MET A 1 23.93 5.01 2.02
CA MET A 1 22.78 5.88 1.71
C MET A 1 22.93 6.33 0.28
N TYR A 2 22.20 5.71 -0.65
CA TYR A 2 22.33 6.06 -2.06
C TYR A 2 21.38 7.18 -2.49
N TRP A 3 20.37 7.51 -1.72
CA TRP A 3 19.44 8.58 -2.07
C TRP A 3 20.10 9.99 -2.17
N TYR A 4 21.21 10.25 -1.54
CA TYR A 4 21.97 11.50 -1.75
C TYR A 4 23.17 11.32 -2.68
N ARG A 5 23.44 10.11 -3.16
CA ARG A 5 24.38 9.89 -4.26
C ARG A 5 23.73 10.05 -5.63
N ASP A 6 22.39 9.96 -5.69
CA ASP A 6 21.63 9.95 -6.93
C ASP A 6 21.62 11.30 -7.65
N GLY A 7 22.12 12.36 -7.03
CA GLY A 7 22.14 13.64 -7.69
C GLY A 7 22.47 14.82 -6.78
N ASN A 8 22.42 15.98 -7.38
CA ASN A 8 22.58 17.25 -6.70
C ASN A 8 21.34 17.50 -5.83
N LEU A 9 21.52 17.72 -4.52
CA LEU A 9 20.40 18.07 -3.61
C LEU A 9 19.61 19.31 -4.09
N LEU A 10 20.24 20.18 -4.89
CA LEU A 10 19.57 21.33 -5.50
C LEU A 10 18.47 20.90 -6.48
N SER A 11 18.56 19.72 -7.09
CA SER A 11 17.51 19.20 -7.97
C SER A 11 16.18 18.97 -7.24
N LEU A 12 16.21 18.81 -5.91
CA LEU A 12 15.00 18.67 -5.09
C LEU A 12 14.21 19.98 -4.91
N LEU A 13 14.79 21.14 -5.22
CA LEU A 13 14.14 22.44 -5.00
C LEU A 13 12.78 22.57 -5.68
N PRO A 14 12.57 22.17 -6.95
CA PRO A 14 11.25 22.23 -7.59
C PRO A 14 10.22 21.38 -6.86
N TRP A 15 10.59 20.17 -6.44
CA TRP A 15 9.71 19.30 -5.67
C TRP A 15 9.40 19.88 -4.29
N LEU A 16 10.38 20.42 -3.58
CA LEU A 16 10.18 21.07 -2.28
C LEU A 16 9.26 22.29 -2.40
N ALA A 17 9.39 23.08 -3.46
CA ALA A 17 8.50 24.22 -3.72
C ALA A 17 7.06 23.74 -3.99
N ALA A 18 6.88 22.70 -4.80
CA ALA A 18 5.57 22.10 -5.04
C ALA A 18 4.97 21.55 -3.74
N MET A 19 5.74 20.83 -2.92
CA MET A 19 5.26 20.29 -1.64
C MET A 19 4.97 21.39 -0.61
N ALA A 20 5.70 22.50 -0.62
CA ALA A 20 5.37 23.66 0.20
C ALA A 20 4.01 24.26 -0.21
N ALA A 21 3.72 24.35 -1.52
CA ALA A 21 2.43 24.79 -2.02
C ALA A 21 1.29 23.80 -1.65
N VAL A 22 1.55 22.48 -1.76
CA VAL A 22 0.64 21.41 -1.31
C VAL A 22 0.33 21.53 0.18
N TRP A 23 1.35 21.70 1.01
CA TRP A 23 1.19 21.86 2.45
C TRP A 23 0.41 23.13 2.79
N LEU A 24 0.79 24.26 2.22
CA LEU A 24 0.12 25.54 2.47
C LEU A 24 -1.34 25.50 2.00
N GLY A 25 -1.59 25.00 0.78
CA GLY A 25 -2.95 24.80 0.26
C GLY A 25 -3.78 23.86 1.13
N GLY A 26 -3.21 22.71 1.52
CA GLY A 26 -3.86 21.75 2.41
C GLY A 26 -4.14 22.32 3.80
N TRP A 27 -3.22 23.12 4.37
CA TRP A 27 -3.43 23.82 5.64
C TRP A 27 -4.57 24.86 5.55
N LEU A 28 -4.62 25.64 4.48
CA LEU A 28 -5.71 26.60 4.24
C LEU A 28 -7.05 25.87 4.10
N LEU A 29 -7.12 24.80 3.32
CA LEU A 29 -8.30 23.96 3.17
C LEU A 29 -8.73 23.35 4.51
N ALA A 30 -7.80 22.76 5.26
CA ALA A 30 -8.07 22.17 6.56
C ALA A 30 -8.62 23.20 7.56
N THR A 31 -8.04 24.41 7.58
CA THR A 31 -8.42 25.49 8.48
C THR A 31 -9.80 26.05 8.17
N HIS A 32 -10.13 26.23 6.88
CA HIS A 32 -11.34 26.91 6.47
C HIS A 32 -12.49 25.99 6.08
N ALA A 33 -12.24 24.71 5.77
CA ALA A 33 -13.30 23.76 5.45
C ALA A 33 -13.73 22.89 6.64
N PHE A 34 -12.89 22.75 7.68
CA PHE A 34 -13.16 21.88 8.84
C PHE A 34 -13.05 22.66 10.15
N ARG A 35 -13.74 22.18 11.20
CA ARG A 35 -13.67 22.76 12.55
C ARG A 35 -12.51 22.17 13.33
N LEU A 36 -11.27 22.42 12.91
CA LEU A 36 -10.06 21.93 13.55
C LEU A 36 -9.58 22.85 14.67
N GLN A 37 -8.99 22.25 15.72
CA GLN A 37 -8.25 23.01 16.73
C GLN A 37 -6.93 23.53 16.14
N ALA A 38 -6.43 24.67 16.61
CA ALA A 38 -5.20 25.27 16.10
C ALA A 38 -4.02 24.27 16.03
N ARG A 39 -3.82 23.48 17.09
CA ARG A 39 -2.73 22.47 17.15
C ARG A 39 -2.85 21.31 16.14
N GLU A 40 -3.99 21.16 15.49
CA GLU A 40 -4.26 20.06 14.55
C GLU A 40 -4.03 20.47 13.09
N ARG A 41 -4.22 21.75 12.79
CA ARG A 41 -4.32 22.29 11.42
C ARG A 41 -3.11 22.02 10.56
N LEU A 42 -1.90 22.17 11.11
CA LEU A 42 -0.66 22.01 10.33
C LEU A 42 -0.43 20.56 9.90
N ILE A 43 -0.58 19.59 10.80
CA ILE A 43 -0.36 18.16 10.49
C ILE A 43 -1.51 17.62 9.64
N VAL A 44 -2.76 17.94 10.01
CA VAL A 44 -3.93 17.52 9.21
C VAL A 44 -3.90 18.19 7.84
N GLY A 45 -3.46 19.44 7.76
CA GLY A 45 -3.31 20.18 6.50
C GLY A 45 -2.29 19.53 5.58
N LEU A 46 -1.15 19.10 6.09
CA LEU A 46 -0.15 18.38 5.29
C LEU A 46 -0.72 17.05 4.76
N ALA A 47 -1.37 16.27 5.62
CA ALA A 47 -1.99 15.02 5.22
C ALA A 47 -3.09 15.23 4.17
N LEU A 48 -3.98 16.19 4.40
CA LEU A 48 -5.04 16.56 3.47
C LEU A 48 -4.47 17.03 2.13
N GLY A 49 -3.44 17.88 2.17
CA GLY A 49 -2.75 18.38 0.98
C GLY A 49 -2.19 17.24 0.14
N LEU A 50 -1.46 16.31 0.74
CA LEU A 50 -0.88 15.15 0.02
C LEU A 50 -1.96 14.23 -0.58
N VAL A 51 -3.03 13.94 0.16
CA VAL A 51 -4.13 13.11 -0.33
C VAL A 51 -4.84 13.76 -1.51
N LEU A 52 -5.15 15.06 -1.43
CA LEU A 52 -5.78 15.81 -2.51
C LEU A 52 -4.83 16.02 -3.69
N TYR A 53 -3.52 16.21 -3.44
CA TYR A 53 -2.50 16.26 -4.48
C TYR A 53 -2.48 14.98 -5.31
N THR A 54 -2.47 13.82 -4.65
CA THR A 54 -2.54 12.51 -5.32
C THR A 54 -3.79 12.38 -6.19
N TRP A 55 -4.95 12.79 -5.67
CA TRP A 55 -6.20 12.75 -6.43
C TRP A 55 -6.17 13.65 -7.67
N LEU A 56 -5.72 14.90 -7.51
CA LEU A 56 -5.63 15.84 -8.62
C LEU A 56 -4.58 15.40 -9.65
N ALA A 57 -3.42 14.91 -9.20
CA ALA A 57 -2.38 14.40 -10.08
C ALA A 57 -2.88 13.20 -10.90
N ASN A 58 -3.64 12.29 -10.25
CA ASN A 58 -4.28 11.20 -10.98
C ASN A 58 -5.25 11.71 -12.06
N LEU A 59 -6.18 12.59 -11.69
CA LEU A 59 -7.16 13.10 -12.64
C LEU A 59 -6.51 13.86 -13.80
N LEU A 60 -5.54 14.72 -13.52
CA LEU A 60 -4.87 15.53 -14.52
C LEU A 60 -3.90 14.73 -15.39
N GLY A 61 -3.30 13.66 -14.84
CA GLY A 61 -2.37 12.81 -15.56
C GLY A 61 -2.96 12.07 -16.75
N HIS A 62 -4.30 11.93 -16.80
CA HIS A 62 -4.97 11.37 -17.98
C HIS A 62 -4.86 12.24 -19.24
N TRP A 63 -4.54 13.53 -19.10
CA TRP A 63 -4.61 14.49 -20.23
C TRP A 63 -3.41 15.43 -20.34
N LEU A 64 -2.63 15.58 -19.27
CA LEU A 64 -1.55 16.56 -19.23
C LEU A 64 -0.18 15.91 -19.37
N SER A 65 0.79 16.70 -19.82
CA SER A 65 2.18 16.28 -19.81
C SER A 65 2.67 16.01 -18.39
N PRO A 66 3.69 15.14 -18.19
CA PRO A 66 4.16 14.75 -16.86
C PRO A 66 4.52 15.95 -15.97
N ASP A 67 5.17 16.99 -16.52
CA ASP A 67 5.54 18.17 -15.74
C ASP A 67 4.32 18.91 -15.20
N LEU A 68 3.29 19.09 -16.01
CA LEU A 68 2.03 19.73 -15.59
C LEU A 68 1.23 18.84 -14.63
N THR A 69 1.25 17.53 -14.83
CA THR A 69 0.59 16.56 -13.97
C THR A 69 1.08 16.66 -12.53
N PHE A 70 2.36 16.93 -12.30
CA PHE A 70 2.93 17.02 -10.96
C PHE A 70 3.04 18.45 -10.41
N THR A 71 2.99 19.50 -11.25
CA THR A 71 3.07 20.89 -10.78
C THR A 71 1.72 21.54 -10.59
N LEU A 72 0.79 21.35 -11.53
CA LEU A 72 -0.52 22.01 -11.50
C LEU A 72 -1.38 21.63 -10.27
N PRO A 73 -1.42 20.38 -9.79
CA PRO A 73 -2.13 20.04 -8.56
C PRO A 73 -1.69 20.86 -7.35
N ALA A 74 -0.40 21.12 -7.19
CA ALA A 74 0.15 21.92 -6.10
C ALA A 74 -0.35 23.36 -6.18
N LEU A 75 -0.34 23.97 -7.38
CA LEU A 75 -0.83 25.31 -7.61
C LEU A 75 -2.35 25.39 -7.41
N LEU A 76 -3.12 24.42 -7.87
CA LEU A 76 -4.57 24.37 -7.69
C LEU A 76 -4.95 24.28 -6.21
N LEU A 77 -4.25 23.45 -5.43
CA LEU A 77 -4.50 23.36 -3.99
C LEU A 77 -4.23 24.69 -3.29
N LEU A 78 -3.13 25.35 -3.63
CA LEU A 78 -2.80 26.66 -3.08
C LEU A 78 -3.84 27.71 -3.49
N LEU A 79 -4.25 27.74 -4.75
CA LEU A 79 -5.25 28.66 -5.27
C LEU A 79 -6.62 28.46 -4.59
N VAL A 80 -7.12 27.21 -4.56
CA VAL A 80 -8.43 26.90 -3.96
C VAL A 80 -8.42 27.17 -2.46
N GLY A 81 -7.33 26.79 -1.77
CA GLY A 81 -7.13 27.07 -0.35
C GLY A 81 -7.10 28.58 -0.08
N GLY A 82 -6.36 29.35 -0.89
CA GLY A 82 -6.29 30.81 -0.81
C GLY A 82 -7.62 31.50 -1.08
N LEU A 83 -8.35 31.06 -2.10
CA LEU A 83 -9.69 31.59 -2.41
C LEU A 83 -10.70 31.31 -1.29
N LEU A 84 -10.63 30.13 -0.69
CA LEU A 84 -11.50 29.78 0.44
C LEU A 84 -11.17 30.62 1.67
N ALA A 85 -9.89 30.84 1.95
CA ALA A 85 -9.43 31.70 3.04
C ALA A 85 -9.86 33.15 2.82
N TRP A 86 -9.68 33.68 1.61
CA TRP A 86 -10.10 35.04 1.25
C TRP A 86 -11.61 35.28 1.40
N ARG A 87 -12.43 34.32 0.98
CA ARG A 87 -13.90 34.44 1.09
C ARG A 87 -14.38 34.36 2.53
N ARG A 88 -13.71 33.65 3.41
CA ARG A 88 -14.21 33.47 4.78
C ARG A 88 -13.80 34.55 5.76
N LYS A 89 -12.92 35.48 5.42
CA LYS A 89 -12.53 36.72 6.15
C LYS A 89 -12.36 36.59 7.69
N GLU A 90 -12.78 35.50 8.31
CA GLU A 90 -12.83 35.29 9.74
C GLU A 90 -11.71 34.33 10.18
N GLY A 91 -10.90 34.78 11.10
CA GLY A 91 -9.88 34.02 11.82
C GLY A 91 -8.45 34.40 11.47
N PRO A 92 -7.54 34.31 12.44
CA PRO A 92 -6.13 34.55 12.21
C PRO A 92 -5.59 33.49 11.24
N TRP A 93 -4.85 33.94 10.24
CA TRP A 93 -4.20 33.05 9.27
C TRP A 93 -3.25 32.06 9.95
N LEU A 94 -2.58 32.49 11.03
CA LEU A 94 -1.75 31.68 11.88
C LEU A 94 -1.98 32.08 13.34
N ASP A 95 -2.45 31.15 14.16
CA ASP A 95 -2.60 31.36 15.60
C ASP A 95 -1.34 30.87 16.34
N ARG A 96 -1.02 31.54 17.47
CA ARG A 96 0.03 31.05 18.38
C ARG A 96 -0.17 29.59 18.81
N GLY A 97 -1.45 29.12 18.77
CA GLY A 97 -1.82 27.73 19.00
C GLY A 97 -1.27 26.78 17.93
N ASP A 98 -1.22 27.21 16.67
CA ASP A 98 -0.67 26.41 15.56
C ASP A 98 0.84 26.17 15.75
N LEU A 99 1.56 27.17 16.25
CA LEU A 99 2.99 27.06 16.50
C LEU A 99 3.36 26.13 17.66
N LYS A 100 2.43 25.88 18.61
CA LYS A 100 2.66 24.93 19.72
C LYS A 100 2.79 23.48 19.28
N ILE A 101 2.56 23.15 18.00
CA ILE A 101 2.73 21.81 17.42
C ILE A 101 4.18 21.53 16.97
N TRP A 102 5.08 22.55 16.98
CA TRP A 102 6.45 22.41 16.48
C TRP A 102 7.24 21.22 17.06
N PRO A 103 7.11 20.81 18.35
CA PRO A 103 7.83 19.64 18.83
C PRO A 103 7.38 18.35 18.14
N TRP A 104 6.10 18.26 17.77
CA TRP A 104 5.56 17.13 17.03
C TRP A 104 6.05 17.13 15.57
N LEU A 105 6.15 18.29 14.94
CA LEU A 105 6.72 18.42 13.60
C LEU A 105 8.18 17.99 13.59
N LEU A 106 8.98 18.41 14.60
CA LEU A 106 10.36 17.95 14.74
C LEU A 106 10.44 16.45 15.00
N ALA A 107 9.58 15.89 15.84
CA ALA A 107 9.51 14.45 16.04
C ALA A 107 9.16 13.73 14.72
N GLY A 108 8.23 14.28 13.94
CA GLY A 108 7.90 13.77 12.61
C GLY A 108 9.08 13.79 11.65
N LEU A 109 9.82 14.88 11.58
CA LEU A 109 11.04 14.97 10.77
C LEU A 109 12.11 13.96 11.23
N GLY A 110 12.28 13.81 12.55
CA GLY A 110 13.17 12.78 13.11
C GLY A 110 12.74 11.36 12.72
N LEU A 111 11.44 11.06 12.77
CA LEU A 111 10.89 9.77 12.33
C LEU A 111 11.09 9.55 10.82
N ILE A 112 10.86 10.58 9.98
CA ILE A 112 11.11 10.51 8.54
C ILE A 112 12.59 10.19 8.30
N TYR A 113 13.51 10.88 8.99
CA TYR A 113 14.93 10.63 8.85
C TYR A 113 15.32 9.21 9.29
N VAL A 114 14.84 8.73 10.43
CA VAL A 114 15.08 7.36 10.92
C VAL A 114 14.55 6.35 9.89
N PHE A 115 13.38 6.57 9.34
CA PHE A 115 12.80 5.65 8.37
C PHE A 115 13.52 5.67 7.01
N LEU A 116 14.04 6.83 6.58
CA LEU A 116 14.95 6.92 5.43
C LEU A 116 16.21 6.09 5.63
N LEU A 117 16.81 6.16 6.84
CA LEU A 117 17.95 5.31 7.17
C LEU A 117 17.62 3.83 7.19
N TRP A 118 16.45 3.51 7.65
CA TRP A 118 15.95 2.16 7.78
C TRP A 118 15.59 1.54 6.43
N SER A 119 14.92 2.26 5.56
CA SER A 119 14.50 1.75 4.24
C SER A 119 15.67 1.45 3.32
N LYS A 120 16.82 2.03 3.58
CA LYS A 120 18.03 1.84 2.79
C LYS A 120 18.41 0.37 2.66
N GLY A 121 18.31 -0.15 1.44
CA GLY A 121 18.75 -1.50 1.11
C GLY A 121 17.80 -2.62 1.54
N LEU A 122 16.62 -2.29 2.06
CA LEU A 122 15.56 -3.25 2.39
C LEU A 122 14.42 -3.22 1.36
N THR A 123 14.71 -2.87 0.14
CA THR A 123 13.85 -3.04 -1.03
C THR A 123 13.78 -4.52 -1.39
N LEU A 124 12.91 -5.29 -0.73
CA LEU A 124 13.03 -6.74 -0.74
C LEU A 124 11.95 -7.47 -1.49
N PHE A 125 10.79 -6.92 -1.60
CA PHE A 125 9.64 -7.62 -2.16
C PHE A 125 8.87 -6.73 -3.07
N ASP A 126 8.07 -7.19 -3.92
CA ASP A 126 7.16 -6.39 -4.75
C ASP A 126 7.70 -4.98 -5.13
N GLU A 127 8.89 -4.66 -4.61
CA GLU A 127 9.56 -3.38 -4.79
C GLU A 127 9.90 -3.17 -6.26
N HIS A 128 10.29 -4.21 -6.96
CA HIS A 128 10.49 -4.15 -8.40
C HIS A 128 9.21 -3.72 -9.14
N LYS A 129 8.04 -4.16 -8.68
CA LYS A 129 6.75 -3.71 -9.20
C LYS A 129 6.49 -2.26 -8.81
N ASN A 130 6.68 -1.91 -7.54
CA ASN A 130 6.48 -0.57 -7.04
C ASN A 130 7.48 0.43 -7.65
N LEU A 131 8.75 0.03 -7.81
CA LEU A 131 9.77 0.85 -8.47
C LEU A 131 9.44 1.08 -9.96
N SER A 132 8.99 0.04 -10.66
CA SER A 132 8.55 0.15 -12.06
C SER A 132 7.38 1.12 -12.19
N LEU A 133 6.36 1.01 -11.31
CA LEU A 133 5.21 1.91 -11.33
C LEU A 133 5.60 3.37 -11.09
N ILE A 134 6.45 3.64 -10.09
CA ILE A 134 6.96 4.99 -9.83
C ILE A 134 7.69 5.52 -11.06
N SER A 135 8.49 4.68 -11.71
CA SER A 135 9.29 5.07 -12.86
C SER A 135 8.44 5.43 -14.08
N ILE A 136 7.49 4.57 -14.47
CA ILE A 136 6.61 4.85 -15.63
C ILE A 136 5.66 6.01 -15.37
N MET A 137 5.08 6.09 -14.16
CA MET A 137 4.20 7.19 -13.78
C MET A 137 4.96 8.53 -13.74
N GLY A 138 6.21 8.53 -13.27
CA GLY A 138 7.09 9.71 -13.33
C GLY A 138 7.36 10.17 -14.75
N ASN A 139 7.29 9.26 -15.72
CA ASN A 139 7.43 9.54 -17.14
C ASN A 139 6.08 9.80 -17.86
N GLY A 140 4.94 9.75 -17.15
CA GLY A 140 3.63 10.19 -17.65
C GLY A 140 2.62 9.08 -17.91
N ASP A 141 2.96 7.83 -17.69
CA ASP A 141 2.03 6.71 -17.84
C ASP A 141 1.00 6.71 -16.70
N ILE A 142 -0.11 7.41 -16.89
CA ILE A 142 -1.19 7.61 -15.92
C ILE A 142 -2.55 7.54 -16.63
N PRO A 143 -3.44 6.56 -16.28
CA PRO A 143 -3.21 5.45 -15.34
C PRO A 143 -2.15 4.48 -15.85
N PRO A 144 -1.35 3.88 -14.95
CA PRO A 144 -0.25 3.05 -15.38
C PRO A 144 -0.74 1.79 -16.11
N HIS A 145 -0.03 1.39 -17.16
CA HIS A 145 -0.30 0.17 -17.87
C HIS A 145 0.26 -1.06 -17.14
N PHE A 146 -0.27 -2.23 -17.52
CA PHE A 146 0.17 -3.49 -16.96
C PHE A 146 1.46 -3.94 -17.64
N LEU A 147 2.56 -3.94 -16.89
CA LEU A 147 3.90 -4.22 -17.42
C LEU A 147 4.03 -5.46 -18.32
N PRO A 148 3.35 -6.59 -18.02
CA PRO A 148 3.41 -7.78 -18.85
C PRO A 148 2.57 -7.75 -20.13
N ASN A 149 1.55 -6.90 -20.17
CA ASN A 149 0.64 -6.79 -21.30
C ASN A 149 0.24 -5.33 -21.46
N TYR A 150 1.02 -4.60 -22.21
CA TYR A 150 0.89 -3.16 -22.42
C TYR A 150 -0.50 -2.66 -22.84
N PRO A 151 -1.31 -3.36 -23.65
CA PRO A 151 -2.65 -2.89 -23.96
C PRO A 151 -3.60 -2.83 -22.75
N LEU A 152 -3.24 -3.47 -21.64
CA LEU A 152 -4.07 -3.50 -20.45
C LEU A 152 -3.59 -2.49 -19.41
N ASN A 153 -4.53 -1.80 -18.79
CA ASN A 153 -4.25 -0.97 -17.62
C ASN A 153 -3.86 -1.84 -16.41
N PHE A 154 -3.12 -1.26 -15.50
CA PHE A 154 -2.72 -1.91 -14.27
C PHE A 154 -3.91 -2.11 -13.32
N ILE A 155 -4.33 -3.36 -13.15
CA ILE A 155 -5.48 -3.76 -12.30
C ILE A 155 -5.05 -3.82 -10.84
N TYR A 156 -4.62 -2.69 -10.26
CA TYR A 156 -4.22 -2.64 -8.86
C TYR A 156 -4.25 -1.20 -8.34
N HIS A 157 -4.08 -1.03 -7.02
CA HIS A 157 -3.99 0.28 -6.42
C HIS A 157 -2.60 0.91 -6.66
N TYR A 158 -2.58 2.15 -7.10
CA TYR A 158 -1.34 2.87 -7.40
C TYR A 158 -1.28 4.30 -6.81
N GLY A 159 -2.26 4.71 -6.01
CA GLY A 159 -2.32 6.07 -5.45
C GLY A 159 -1.08 6.48 -4.65
N PHE A 160 -0.45 5.53 -3.95
CA PHE A 160 0.81 5.78 -3.23
C PHE A 160 1.95 6.23 -4.14
N HIS A 161 2.01 5.70 -5.36
CA HIS A 161 3.14 5.88 -6.28
C HIS A 161 3.28 7.31 -6.81
N PHE A 162 2.21 8.12 -6.78
CA PHE A 162 2.26 9.53 -7.21
C PHE A 162 3.30 10.35 -6.47
N ILE A 163 3.51 10.09 -5.18
CA ILE A 163 4.50 10.83 -4.39
C ILE A 163 5.92 10.49 -4.85
N GLY A 164 6.20 9.21 -5.08
CA GLY A 164 7.48 8.77 -5.63
C GLY A 164 7.69 9.25 -7.07
N ALA A 165 6.67 9.14 -7.91
CA ALA A 165 6.72 9.65 -9.29
C ALA A 165 6.99 11.16 -9.35
N SER A 166 6.37 11.95 -8.45
CA SER A 166 6.66 13.38 -8.34
C SER A 166 8.09 13.68 -7.88
N LEU A 167 8.65 12.87 -6.96
CA LEU A 167 10.05 12.97 -6.53
C LEU A 167 11.02 12.67 -7.67
N MET A 168 10.70 11.70 -8.51
CA MET A 168 11.48 11.43 -9.72
C MET A 168 11.39 12.61 -10.69
N ARG A 169 10.17 13.00 -11.08
CA ARG A 169 9.95 13.99 -12.14
C ARG A 169 10.41 15.39 -11.76
N LEU A 170 10.03 15.87 -10.59
CA LEU A 170 10.34 17.23 -10.14
C LEU A 170 11.62 17.30 -9.31
N GLY A 171 12.01 16.22 -8.65
CA GLY A 171 13.16 16.16 -7.75
C GLY A 171 14.39 15.51 -8.36
N GLY A 172 14.28 14.86 -9.52
CA GLY A 172 15.40 14.18 -10.18
C GLY A 172 15.95 12.98 -9.40
N LEU A 173 15.18 12.41 -8.47
CA LEU A 173 15.60 11.22 -7.74
C LEU A 173 15.45 9.96 -8.59
N LEU A 174 16.33 8.98 -8.37
CA LEU A 174 16.20 7.65 -8.94
C LEU A 174 15.04 6.87 -8.28
N PRO A 175 14.45 5.86 -8.95
CA PRO A 175 13.23 5.18 -8.49
C PRO A 175 13.30 4.67 -7.05
N TRP A 176 14.38 3.98 -6.67
CA TRP A 176 14.56 3.44 -5.32
C TRP A 176 14.67 4.54 -4.25
N SER A 177 15.35 5.63 -4.54
CA SER A 177 15.45 6.76 -3.63
C SER A 177 14.14 7.51 -3.51
N ALA A 178 13.42 7.69 -4.60
CA ALA A 178 12.09 8.29 -4.62
C ALA A 178 11.06 7.43 -3.85
N PHE A 179 11.14 6.12 -3.99
CA PHE A 179 10.30 5.18 -3.27
C PHE A 179 10.55 5.23 -1.76
N ASP A 180 11.82 5.13 -1.33
CA ASP A 180 12.18 5.21 0.08
C ASP A 180 11.81 6.55 0.71
N ALA A 181 12.01 7.65 0.01
CA ALA A 181 11.65 8.98 0.48
C ALA A 181 10.12 9.13 0.62
N SER A 182 9.34 8.61 -0.32
CA SER A 182 7.86 8.64 -0.24
C SER A 182 7.34 7.79 0.91
N LYS A 183 7.87 6.59 1.12
CA LYS A 183 7.54 5.75 2.29
C LYS A 183 7.84 6.48 3.60
N ALA A 184 9.04 7.03 3.73
CA ALA A 184 9.48 7.71 4.94
C ALA A 184 8.60 8.93 5.27
N LEU A 185 8.27 9.75 4.26
CA LEU A 185 7.40 10.91 4.43
C LEU A 185 6.01 10.50 4.93
N LEU A 186 5.38 9.53 4.26
CA LEU A 186 4.05 9.07 4.61
C LEU A 186 4.03 8.36 5.96
N TRP A 187 5.07 7.58 6.28
CA TRP A 187 5.19 6.90 7.56
C TRP A 187 5.27 7.89 8.72
N GLY A 188 6.14 8.92 8.63
CA GLY A 188 6.23 9.97 9.64
C GLY A 188 4.90 10.70 9.82
N LEU A 189 4.22 11.04 8.73
CA LEU A 189 2.94 11.75 8.76
C LEU A 189 1.80 10.88 9.31
N MET A 190 1.76 9.60 8.95
CA MET A 190 0.81 8.61 9.50
C MET A 190 0.94 8.51 11.03
N LEU A 191 2.16 8.43 11.55
CA LEU A 191 2.40 8.35 12.99
C LEU A 191 2.06 9.67 13.70
N LEU A 192 2.29 10.82 13.09
CA LEU A 192 1.84 12.10 13.63
C LEU A 192 0.31 12.17 13.72
N LEU A 193 -0.41 11.72 12.69
CA LEU A 193 -1.88 11.65 12.73
C LEU A 193 -2.37 10.67 13.78
N ALA A 194 -1.77 9.48 13.88
CA ALA A 194 -2.08 8.50 14.92
C ALA A 194 -1.86 9.08 16.32
N GLY A 195 -0.74 9.81 16.51
CA GLY A 195 -0.44 10.50 17.74
C GLY A 195 -1.47 11.58 18.10
N LEU A 196 -1.88 12.41 17.13
CA LEU A 196 -2.94 13.41 17.35
C LEU A 196 -4.27 12.76 17.70
N LEU A 197 -4.64 11.69 17.00
CA LEU A 197 -5.86 10.93 17.23
C LEU A 197 -5.87 10.32 18.65
N GLY A 198 -4.78 9.67 19.02
CA GLY A 198 -4.61 9.10 20.36
C GLY A 198 -4.68 10.14 21.45
N ARG A 199 -4.02 11.29 21.28
CA ARG A 199 -4.10 12.42 22.23
C ARG A 199 -5.54 12.94 22.38
N ARG A 200 -6.30 12.98 21.29
CA ARG A 200 -7.69 13.44 21.31
C ARG A 200 -8.60 12.53 22.11
N TYR A 201 -8.53 11.19 21.87
CA TYR A 201 -9.40 10.23 22.54
C TYR A 201 -8.99 9.95 23.98
N VAL A 202 -7.70 9.98 24.28
CA VAL A 202 -7.16 9.71 25.62
C VAL A 202 -7.07 10.98 26.50
N GLY A 203 -7.02 12.17 25.88
CA GLY A 203 -6.87 13.45 26.58
C GLY A 203 -5.48 13.72 27.17
N ARG A 204 -4.50 12.82 26.96
CA ARG A 204 -3.14 12.89 27.53
C ARG A 204 -2.08 12.61 26.47
N ALA A 205 -0.88 13.14 26.66
CA ALA A 205 0.23 12.97 25.71
C ALA A 205 0.61 11.49 25.49
N TRP A 206 0.61 10.67 26.55
CA TRP A 206 0.94 9.24 26.47
C TRP A 206 0.00 8.48 25.53
N GLY A 207 -1.28 8.89 25.45
CA GLY A 207 -2.25 8.29 24.52
C GLY A 207 -1.87 8.50 23.07
N GLY A 208 -1.26 9.64 22.75
CA GLY A 208 -0.69 9.89 21.43
C GLY A 208 0.47 8.93 21.10
N TRP A 209 1.44 8.83 22.02
CA TRP A 209 2.57 7.91 21.83
C TRP A 209 2.13 6.43 21.77
N ALA A 210 1.22 6.02 22.62
CA ALA A 210 0.70 4.65 22.61
C ALA A 210 -0.02 4.32 21.31
N THR A 211 -0.84 5.24 20.77
CA THR A 211 -1.52 5.03 19.50
C THR A 211 -0.55 5.00 18.33
N ALA A 212 0.44 5.90 18.31
CA ALA A 212 1.48 5.89 17.29
C ALA A 212 2.31 4.60 17.32
N ALA A 213 2.72 4.16 18.51
CA ALA A 213 3.46 2.91 18.70
C ALA A 213 2.66 1.68 18.25
N VAL A 214 1.37 1.62 18.58
CA VAL A 214 0.48 0.55 18.16
C VAL A 214 0.30 0.55 16.63
N VAL A 215 0.06 1.70 16.01
CA VAL A 215 -0.05 1.80 14.55
C VAL A 215 1.24 1.38 13.87
N ALA A 216 2.41 1.74 14.43
CA ALA A 216 3.71 1.40 13.86
C ALA A 216 4.06 -0.09 14.01
N LEU A 217 3.82 -0.65 15.19
CA LEU A 217 4.48 -1.88 15.66
C LEU A 217 3.52 -3.05 15.92
N ALA A 218 2.19 -2.81 15.99
CA ALA A 218 1.30 -3.92 16.28
C ALA A 218 1.33 -4.94 15.14
N ALA A 219 1.49 -6.19 15.54
CA ALA A 219 1.55 -7.36 14.67
C ALA A 219 0.75 -8.50 15.31
N GLY A 220 0.56 -9.59 14.57
CA GLY A 220 0.08 -10.83 15.16
C GLY A 220 1.08 -11.43 16.16
N THR A 221 0.71 -12.56 16.70
CA THR A 221 1.47 -13.19 17.77
C THR A 221 1.87 -14.63 17.43
N ARG A 222 2.06 -14.93 16.16
CA ARG A 222 2.50 -16.26 15.68
C ARG A 222 3.77 -16.75 16.40
N TYR A 223 4.68 -15.85 16.75
CA TYR A 223 5.90 -16.19 17.48
C TYR A 223 5.64 -16.88 18.82
N LEU A 224 4.45 -16.69 19.44
CA LEU A 224 4.08 -17.40 20.67
C LEU A 224 3.87 -18.90 20.42
N LEU A 225 3.64 -19.34 19.19
CA LEU A 225 3.58 -20.78 18.85
C LEU A 225 4.90 -21.49 19.14
N LEU A 226 6.03 -20.77 19.12
CA LEU A 226 7.35 -21.31 19.51
C LEU A 226 7.41 -21.76 20.98
N LEU A 227 6.49 -21.28 21.82
CA LEU A 227 6.39 -21.63 23.23
C LEU A 227 5.49 -22.84 23.50
N LEU A 228 4.80 -23.35 22.45
CA LEU A 228 3.92 -24.50 22.60
C LEU A 228 4.72 -25.82 22.67
N PRO A 229 4.15 -26.83 23.34
CA PRO A 229 4.80 -28.14 23.45
C PRO A 229 5.12 -28.77 22.09
N PRO A 230 6.26 -29.45 21.93
CA PRO A 230 6.63 -30.08 20.65
C PRO A 230 5.57 -31.05 20.09
N GLY A 231 4.81 -31.73 20.96
CA GLY A 231 3.72 -32.61 20.55
C GLY A 231 2.58 -31.87 19.83
N PHE A 232 2.29 -30.62 20.20
CA PHE A 232 1.34 -29.77 19.47
C PHE A 232 1.89 -29.36 18.10
N LEU A 233 3.15 -28.97 18.05
CA LEU A 233 3.79 -28.54 16.78
C LEU A 233 3.84 -29.71 15.78
N LEU A 234 4.13 -30.93 16.23
CA LEU A 234 4.08 -32.12 15.38
C LEU A 234 2.65 -32.45 14.87
N GLN A 235 1.62 -32.11 15.64
CA GLN A 235 0.25 -32.21 15.13
C GLN A 235 -0.06 -31.09 14.10
N ALA A 236 0.46 -29.89 14.36
CA ALA A 236 0.30 -28.77 13.42
C ALA A 236 0.99 -29.07 12.07
N ASP A 237 2.15 -29.71 12.05
CA ASP A 237 2.85 -30.13 10.84
C ASP A 237 1.98 -31.01 9.89
N LYS A 238 1.01 -31.74 10.45
CA LYS A 238 0.14 -32.62 9.66
C LYS A 238 -1.03 -31.89 9.00
N VAL A 239 -1.43 -30.72 9.52
CA VAL A 239 -2.68 -30.04 9.13
C VAL A 239 -2.49 -28.58 8.72
N VAL A 240 -1.33 -28.00 8.94
CA VAL A 240 -0.98 -26.63 8.53
C VAL A 240 0.08 -26.70 7.44
N GLN A 241 -0.24 -26.13 6.30
CA GLN A 241 0.67 -26.07 5.15
C GLN A 241 1.10 -24.62 4.89
N LEU A 242 2.38 -24.43 4.61
CA LEU A 242 2.89 -23.14 4.19
C LEU A 242 2.46 -22.85 2.76
N GLN A 243 2.06 -21.61 2.53
CA GLN A 243 1.62 -21.10 1.23
C GLN A 243 2.36 -19.80 0.88
N GLY A 244 2.25 -19.41 -0.38
CA GLY A 244 2.87 -18.19 -0.89
C GLY A 244 4.19 -18.47 -1.62
N THR A 245 4.96 -17.40 -1.87
CA THR A 245 6.23 -17.46 -2.60
C THR A 245 7.40 -17.57 -1.60
N SER A 246 7.78 -18.77 -1.19
CA SER A 246 8.89 -18.95 -0.28
C SER A 246 9.54 -20.33 -0.45
N ALA A 247 10.85 -20.38 -0.33
CA ALA A 247 11.60 -21.63 -0.26
C ALA A 247 11.32 -22.49 1.00
N LEU A 248 10.48 -22.00 1.93
CA LEU A 248 9.99 -22.80 3.06
C LEU A 248 8.75 -23.64 2.70
N ILE A 249 8.13 -23.43 1.53
CA ILE A 249 7.01 -24.25 1.07
C ILE A 249 7.43 -25.72 1.01
N GLY A 250 6.60 -26.58 1.59
CA GLY A 250 6.88 -28.02 1.70
C GLY A 250 7.70 -28.42 2.94
N LYS A 251 8.24 -27.46 3.71
CA LYS A 251 8.84 -27.77 5.01
C LYS A 251 7.78 -27.94 6.10
N PRO A 252 8.04 -28.74 7.15
CA PRO A 252 7.19 -28.80 8.33
C PRO A 252 6.99 -27.43 8.95
N PHE A 253 5.77 -27.13 9.38
CA PHE A 253 5.42 -25.86 10.00
C PHE A 253 6.27 -25.54 11.24
N SER A 254 6.53 -26.56 12.08
CA SER A 254 7.39 -26.47 13.27
C SER A 254 8.81 -26.00 12.95
N GLN A 255 9.37 -26.53 11.87
CA GLN A 255 10.71 -26.14 11.41
C GLN A 255 10.69 -24.73 10.81
N ALA A 256 9.65 -24.40 10.06
CA ALA A 256 9.52 -23.08 9.43
C ALA A 256 9.46 -21.96 10.46
N LEU A 257 8.74 -22.14 11.58
CA LEU A 257 8.57 -21.13 12.62
C LEU A 257 9.89 -20.50 13.10
N SER A 258 10.94 -21.32 13.24
CA SER A 258 12.27 -20.89 13.69
C SER A 258 13.24 -20.55 12.56
N SER A 259 12.84 -20.74 11.31
CA SER A 259 13.67 -20.44 10.15
C SER A 259 13.50 -19.00 9.68
N PRO A 260 14.56 -18.35 9.14
CA PRO A 260 14.40 -17.11 8.38
C PRO A 260 13.45 -17.34 7.22
N TRP A 261 12.63 -16.33 6.88
CA TRP A 261 11.70 -16.41 5.74
C TRP A 261 12.44 -16.05 4.45
N PRO A 262 12.80 -16.99 3.59
CA PRO A 262 13.37 -16.69 2.29
C PRO A 262 12.25 -16.37 1.30
N VAL A 263 12.48 -15.36 0.48
CA VAL A 263 11.61 -15.00 -0.64
C VAL A 263 12.17 -15.58 -1.90
N ASP A 264 11.29 -16.02 -2.79
CA ASP A 264 11.74 -16.54 -4.08
C ASP A 264 12.55 -15.49 -4.84
N GLY A 265 13.79 -15.84 -5.18
CA GLY A 265 14.71 -14.97 -5.89
C GLY A 265 15.28 -13.79 -5.09
N GLY A 266 15.09 -13.77 -3.77
CA GLY A 266 15.63 -12.75 -2.87
C GLY A 266 16.39 -13.35 -1.68
N PRO A 267 17.11 -12.51 -0.91
CA PRO A 267 17.75 -12.94 0.31
C PRO A 267 16.71 -13.28 1.39
N PRO A 268 17.07 -14.08 2.41
CA PRO A 268 16.17 -14.32 3.52
C PRO A 268 15.92 -13.03 4.29
N LEU A 269 14.70 -12.88 4.80
CA LEU A 269 14.39 -11.79 5.73
C LEU A 269 15.22 -11.93 7.01
N PRO A 270 15.59 -10.81 7.64
CA PRO A 270 16.48 -10.81 8.80
C PRO A 270 15.80 -11.29 10.10
N TYR A 271 14.61 -11.83 10.03
CA TYR A 271 13.85 -12.37 11.17
C TYR A 271 13.20 -13.71 10.85
N MET A 272 12.91 -14.48 11.90
CA MET A 272 12.28 -15.78 11.76
C MET A 272 10.83 -15.66 11.25
N PHE A 273 10.37 -16.66 10.52
CA PHE A 273 8.99 -16.77 10.04
C PHE A 273 7.94 -16.66 11.18
N GLY A 274 8.26 -17.12 12.37
CA GLY A 274 7.39 -16.96 13.54
C GLY A 274 7.02 -15.50 13.84
N PHE A 275 7.88 -14.52 13.51
CA PHE A 275 7.59 -13.10 13.67
C PHE A 275 6.89 -12.49 12.46
N LEU A 276 7.04 -13.10 11.27
CA LEU A 276 6.29 -12.70 10.09
C LEU A 276 4.83 -13.13 10.22
N ASN A 277 3.94 -12.18 10.38
CA ASN A 277 2.52 -12.49 10.52
C ASN A 277 1.79 -12.43 9.18
N GLY A 278 1.01 -13.46 8.89
CA GLY A 278 0.27 -13.54 7.64
C GLY A 278 -1.07 -12.80 7.63
N ILE A 279 -1.53 -12.27 8.78
CA ILE A 279 -2.77 -11.52 8.89
C ILE A 279 -2.49 -10.05 9.18
N MET A 280 -1.67 -9.74 10.18
CA MET A 280 -1.36 -8.36 10.55
C MET A 280 0.16 -8.16 10.63
N ASP A 281 0.74 -7.61 9.58
CA ASP A 281 2.12 -7.18 9.57
C ASP A 281 2.27 -5.79 10.18
N PRO A 282 3.32 -5.52 10.94
CA PRO A 282 3.55 -4.18 11.49
C PRO A 282 3.87 -3.17 10.39
N MET A 283 3.37 -1.95 10.55
CA MET A 283 3.59 -0.88 9.56
C MET A 283 5.07 -0.47 9.38
N VAL A 284 5.92 -0.85 10.32
CA VAL A 284 7.38 -0.63 10.23
C VAL A 284 8.09 -1.57 9.26
N MET A 285 7.44 -2.59 8.75
CA MET A 285 8.06 -3.47 7.75
C MET A 285 8.34 -2.72 6.46
N ALA A 286 9.49 -2.94 5.88
CA ALA A 286 9.99 -2.20 4.73
C ALA A 286 9.05 -2.26 3.50
N HIS A 287 8.36 -3.39 3.29
CA HIS A 287 7.45 -3.59 2.15
C HIS A 287 6.06 -2.94 2.30
N GLN A 288 5.78 -2.21 3.38
CA GLN A 288 4.43 -1.68 3.66
C GLN A 288 4.08 -0.37 2.90
N GLY A 289 4.80 0.00 1.84
CA GLY A 289 4.60 1.28 1.16
C GLY A 289 3.14 1.67 0.87
N PRO A 290 2.39 0.94 0.05
CA PRO A 290 0.99 1.28 -0.26
C PRO A 290 0.07 1.25 0.96
N ASN A 291 0.29 0.34 1.91
CA ASN A 291 -0.50 0.23 3.15
C ASN A 291 -0.38 1.49 4.02
N ILE A 292 0.82 2.09 4.08
CA ILE A 292 1.06 3.32 4.85
C ILE A 292 0.13 4.44 4.40
N PHE A 293 -0.05 4.60 3.09
CA PHE A 293 -0.91 5.65 2.54
C PHE A 293 -2.39 5.38 2.84
N ALA A 294 -2.84 4.14 2.73
CA ALA A 294 -4.21 3.76 3.07
C ALA A 294 -4.53 4.00 4.56
N VAL A 295 -3.61 3.65 5.46
CA VAL A 295 -3.76 3.90 6.90
C VAL A 295 -3.73 5.40 7.21
N LEU A 296 -2.88 6.16 6.53
CA LEU A 296 -2.87 7.62 6.63
C LEU A 296 -4.24 8.20 6.27
N ILE A 297 -4.85 7.74 5.16
CA ILE A 297 -6.19 8.19 4.74
C ILE A 297 -7.26 7.77 5.76
N LEU A 298 -7.22 6.53 6.27
CA LEU A 298 -8.11 6.06 7.33
C LEU A 298 -8.05 6.98 8.57
N LEU A 299 -6.84 7.28 9.06
CA LEU A 299 -6.64 8.16 10.20
C LEU A 299 -7.12 9.59 9.91
N LEU A 300 -6.87 10.10 8.70
CA LEU A 300 -7.33 11.40 8.25
C LEU A 300 -8.86 11.48 8.22
N VAL A 301 -9.53 10.48 7.64
CA VAL A 301 -10.99 10.36 7.60
C VAL A 301 -11.56 10.29 9.02
N TRP A 302 -10.96 9.46 9.89
CA TRP A 302 -11.36 9.36 11.30
C TRP A 302 -11.24 10.70 12.03
N PHE A 303 -10.22 11.47 11.66
CA PHE A 303 -9.97 12.77 12.25
C PHE A 303 -10.94 13.85 11.75
N LEU A 304 -11.27 13.85 10.45
CA LEU A 304 -12.03 14.90 9.77
C LEU A 304 -13.55 14.75 9.89
N ILE A 305 -14.09 13.53 9.84
CA ILE A 305 -15.55 13.30 9.83
C ILE A 305 -16.27 14.03 10.98
N PRO A 306 -15.82 13.96 12.25
CA PRO A 306 -16.50 14.65 13.33
C PRO A 306 -16.39 16.18 13.28
N ARG A 307 -15.71 16.74 12.29
CA ARG A 307 -15.39 18.17 12.15
C ARG A 307 -15.87 18.78 10.86
N LEU A 308 -16.76 18.10 10.16
CA LEU A 308 -17.36 18.63 8.93
C LEU A 308 -18.07 19.96 9.18
N SER A 309 -17.88 20.91 8.27
CA SER A 309 -18.51 22.24 8.35
C SER A 309 -18.92 22.78 6.98
N GLY A 310 -20.09 22.35 6.49
CA GLY A 310 -20.67 22.85 5.25
C GLY A 310 -20.18 22.16 3.97
N ARG A 311 -20.53 22.74 2.81
CA ARG A 311 -20.36 22.13 1.50
C ARG A 311 -18.92 21.83 1.09
N TRP A 312 -17.97 22.65 1.51
CA TRP A 312 -16.55 22.45 1.16
C TRP A 312 -15.97 21.21 1.83
N SER A 313 -16.27 21.00 3.13
CA SER A 313 -15.80 19.79 3.81
C SER A 313 -16.41 18.51 3.22
N PHE A 314 -17.65 18.59 2.72
CA PHE A 314 -18.30 17.49 2.00
C PHE A 314 -17.58 17.16 0.69
N LEU A 315 -17.29 18.17 -0.16
CA LEU A 315 -16.59 17.95 -1.44
C LEU A 315 -15.17 17.41 -1.23
N LEU A 316 -14.45 17.98 -0.26
CA LEU A 316 -13.11 17.49 0.09
C LEU A 316 -13.15 16.06 0.62
N LEU A 317 -14.18 15.70 1.40
CA LEU A 317 -14.34 14.33 1.88
C LEU A 317 -14.63 13.36 0.73
N ALA A 318 -15.41 13.75 -0.27
CA ALA A 318 -15.64 12.92 -1.46
C ALA A 318 -14.33 12.71 -2.24
N ALA A 319 -13.50 13.75 -2.40
CA ALA A 319 -12.18 13.62 -3.02
C ALA A 319 -11.24 12.70 -2.22
N ILE A 320 -11.25 12.81 -0.87
CA ILE A 320 -10.49 11.91 0.01
C ILE A 320 -10.93 10.45 -0.17
N PHE A 321 -12.23 10.19 -0.21
CA PHE A 321 -12.78 8.85 -0.43
C PHE A 321 -12.40 8.31 -1.82
N SER A 322 -12.43 9.14 -2.86
CA SER A 322 -11.97 8.76 -4.20
C SER A 322 -10.48 8.41 -4.20
N THR A 323 -9.64 9.20 -3.51
CA THR A 323 -8.21 8.87 -3.33
C THR A 323 -8.03 7.58 -2.54
N TRP A 324 -8.87 7.33 -1.53
CA TRP A 324 -8.79 6.11 -0.74
C TRP A 324 -9.07 4.86 -1.59
N ALA A 325 -10.08 4.93 -2.45
CA ALA A 325 -10.39 3.88 -3.42
C ALA A 325 -9.20 3.58 -4.36
N LEU A 326 -8.48 4.63 -4.80
CA LEU A 326 -7.28 4.51 -5.63
C LEU A 326 -6.06 4.00 -4.86
N ALA A 327 -5.94 4.37 -3.58
CA ALA A 327 -4.81 3.99 -2.74
C ALA A 327 -4.93 2.55 -2.20
N TRP A 328 -6.16 2.12 -1.86
CA TRP A 328 -6.45 0.78 -1.36
C TRP A 328 -7.96 0.52 -1.32
N GLU A 329 -8.47 -0.09 -2.36
CA GLU A 329 -9.90 -0.35 -2.57
C GLU A 329 -10.54 -1.18 -1.46
N THR A 330 -9.80 -2.16 -0.89
CA THR A 330 -10.35 -3.03 0.16
C THR A 330 -10.64 -2.27 1.45
N THR A 331 -9.78 -1.31 1.86
CA THR A 331 -10.01 -0.47 3.05
C THR A 331 -11.18 0.48 2.82
N TYR A 332 -11.26 1.07 1.64
CA TYR A 332 -12.37 1.92 1.24
C TYR A 332 -13.69 1.14 1.26
N ALA A 333 -13.73 -0.03 0.61
CA ALA A 333 -14.90 -0.91 0.58
C ALA A 333 -15.31 -1.35 2.00
N LEU A 334 -14.34 -1.73 2.85
CA LEU A 334 -14.60 -2.12 4.23
C LEU A 334 -15.24 -0.98 5.04
N PHE A 335 -14.78 0.24 4.84
CA PHE A 335 -15.38 1.42 5.50
C PHE A 335 -16.82 1.64 5.02
N LEU A 336 -17.09 1.54 3.72
CA LEU A 336 -18.44 1.66 3.15
C LEU A 336 -19.37 0.55 3.67
N MET A 337 -18.93 -0.70 3.67
CA MET A 337 -19.67 -1.82 4.23
C MET A 337 -19.99 -1.59 5.72
N GLY A 338 -19.02 -1.07 6.49
CA GLY A 338 -19.22 -0.71 7.89
C GLY A 338 -20.25 0.40 8.08
N MET A 339 -20.28 1.39 7.20
CA MET A 339 -21.32 2.43 7.21
C MET A 339 -22.72 1.84 6.96
N VAL A 340 -22.85 0.96 5.97
CA VAL A 340 -24.12 0.29 5.64
C VAL A 340 -24.57 -0.59 6.82
N ALA A 341 -23.68 -1.43 7.35
CA ALA A 341 -24.00 -2.31 8.49
C ALA A 341 -24.40 -1.51 9.74
N PHE A 342 -23.63 -0.46 10.07
CA PHE A 342 -23.97 0.40 11.21
C PHE A 342 -25.30 1.12 11.01
N SER A 343 -25.61 1.58 9.79
CA SER A 343 -26.88 2.20 9.45
C SER A 343 -28.04 1.23 9.63
N ALA A 344 -27.91 0.01 9.10
CA ALA A 344 -28.92 -1.05 9.21
C ALA A 344 -29.19 -1.40 10.69
N ILE A 345 -28.15 -1.59 11.51
CA ILE A 345 -28.27 -1.88 12.93
C ILE A 345 -28.95 -0.72 13.67
N THR A 346 -28.57 0.52 13.35
CA THR A 346 -29.14 1.70 14.00
C THR A 346 -30.61 1.89 13.63
N TYR A 347 -30.95 1.71 12.35
CA TYR A 347 -32.32 1.76 11.86
C TYR A 347 -33.20 0.68 12.52
N TRP A 348 -32.73 -0.56 12.56
CA TRP A 348 -33.45 -1.67 13.19
C TRP A 348 -33.73 -1.43 14.67
N ARG A 349 -32.76 -0.82 15.39
CA ARG A 349 -32.90 -0.58 16.85
C ARG A 349 -33.67 0.68 17.22
N ARG A 350 -33.64 1.71 16.38
CA ARG A 350 -34.17 3.06 16.72
C ARG A 350 -35.29 3.51 15.79
N GLY A 351 -35.54 2.81 14.68
CA GLY A 351 -36.48 3.21 13.63
C GLY A 351 -36.06 4.44 12.83
N ASN A 352 -34.88 5.02 13.11
CA ASN A 352 -34.33 6.13 12.34
C ASN A 352 -32.78 6.10 12.32
N THR A 353 -32.20 6.81 11.37
CA THR A 353 -30.73 6.99 11.21
C THR A 353 -30.33 8.47 11.37
N ASP A 354 -31.10 9.26 12.07
CA ASP A 354 -30.81 10.68 12.29
C ASP A 354 -29.60 10.84 13.26
N LEU A 355 -28.41 10.73 12.64
CA LEU A 355 -27.14 10.93 13.31
C LEU A 355 -26.50 12.22 12.81
N PRO A 356 -25.95 13.06 13.71
CA PRO A 356 -25.29 14.30 13.32
C PRO A 356 -24.19 14.02 12.27
N GLN A 357 -24.20 14.77 11.17
CA GLN A 357 -23.20 14.69 10.10
C GLN A 357 -23.16 13.36 9.32
N PHE A 358 -24.02 12.37 9.62
CA PHE A 358 -24.00 11.09 8.91
C PHE A 358 -24.44 11.22 7.44
N LYS A 359 -25.54 11.97 7.20
CA LYS A 359 -26.06 12.21 5.84
C LYS A 359 -25.01 12.84 4.91
N PRO A 360 -24.28 13.91 5.31
CA PRO A 360 -23.16 14.43 4.50
C PRO A 360 -22.07 13.44 4.20
N VAL A 361 -21.70 12.56 5.15
CA VAL A 361 -20.67 11.54 4.92
C VAL A 361 -21.17 10.47 3.94
N LEU A 362 -22.41 10.01 4.09
CA LEU A 362 -23.03 9.09 3.14
C LEU A 362 -23.10 9.67 1.73
N ALA A 363 -23.48 10.93 1.61
CA ALA A 363 -23.52 11.64 0.33
C ALA A 363 -22.11 11.80 -0.27
N ALA A 364 -21.09 12.09 0.55
CA ALA A 364 -19.69 12.14 0.09
C ALA A 364 -19.22 10.77 -0.41
N ALA A 365 -19.56 9.70 0.30
CA ALA A 365 -19.29 8.33 -0.12
C ALA A 365 -20.00 7.98 -1.44
N ALA A 366 -21.27 8.34 -1.56
CA ALA A 366 -22.03 8.12 -2.79
C ALA A 366 -21.45 8.92 -3.98
N LEU A 367 -20.98 10.15 -3.76
CA LEU A 367 -20.32 10.95 -4.78
C LEU A 367 -18.95 10.38 -5.18
N SER A 368 -18.22 9.77 -4.24
CA SER A 368 -16.92 9.20 -4.53
C SER A 368 -16.98 7.90 -5.36
N LEU A 369 -18.09 7.16 -5.31
CA LEU A 369 -18.26 5.90 -6.04
C LEU A 369 -18.11 6.06 -7.56
N PRO A 370 -18.89 6.92 -8.26
CA PRO A 370 -18.74 7.09 -9.71
C PRO A 370 -17.33 7.57 -10.08
N ILE A 371 -16.69 8.39 -9.26
CA ILE A 371 -15.30 8.82 -9.49
C ILE A 371 -14.37 7.60 -9.38
N ALA A 372 -14.50 6.77 -8.35
CA ALA A 372 -13.69 5.57 -8.16
C ALA A 372 -13.85 4.53 -9.29
N LEU A 373 -15.00 4.52 -9.97
CA LEU A 373 -15.27 3.61 -11.09
C LEU A 373 -14.69 4.08 -12.43
N VAL A 374 -14.18 5.33 -12.52
CA VAL A 374 -13.67 5.89 -13.79
C VAL A 374 -12.26 6.47 -13.70
N GLN A 375 -11.70 6.62 -12.50
CA GLN A 375 -10.43 7.32 -12.28
C GLN A 375 -9.18 6.45 -12.49
N GLY A 376 -9.33 5.15 -12.77
CA GLY A 376 -8.25 4.17 -12.82
C GLY A 376 -8.17 3.31 -11.56
N GLY A 377 -7.30 2.31 -11.57
CA GLY A 377 -7.09 1.36 -10.49
C GLY A 377 -8.10 0.22 -10.44
N THR A 378 -8.04 -0.59 -9.38
CA THR A 378 -8.79 -1.85 -9.25
C THR A 378 -10.29 -1.70 -9.51
N LEU A 379 -10.95 -0.69 -8.91
CA LEU A 379 -12.39 -0.54 -9.04
C LEU A 379 -12.82 -0.14 -10.44
N THR A 380 -12.02 0.67 -11.13
CA THR A 380 -12.27 1.05 -12.53
C THR A 380 -12.16 -0.17 -13.44
N GLU A 381 -11.11 -0.96 -13.29
CA GLU A 381 -10.88 -2.12 -14.15
C GLU A 381 -11.91 -3.24 -13.87
N LEU A 382 -12.29 -3.46 -12.60
CA LEU A 382 -13.39 -4.36 -12.27
C LEU A 382 -14.73 -3.91 -12.88
N ALA A 383 -15.02 -2.61 -12.84
CA ALA A 383 -16.23 -2.07 -13.47
C ALA A 383 -16.19 -2.22 -15.00
N ARG A 384 -15.02 -1.97 -15.61
CA ARG A 384 -14.80 -2.12 -17.04
C ARG A 384 -14.96 -3.58 -17.47
N ASP A 385 -14.34 -4.51 -16.73
CA ASP A 385 -14.48 -5.95 -16.98
C ASP A 385 -15.94 -6.41 -16.83
N PHE A 386 -16.62 -5.94 -15.80
CA PHE A 386 -18.02 -6.23 -15.57
C PHE A 386 -18.93 -5.72 -16.69
N VAL A 387 -18.67 -4.51 -17.22
CA VAL A 387 -19.51 -3.92 -18.29
C VAL A 387 -19.14 -4.47 -19.65
N PHE A 388 -17.88 -4.57 -20.01
CA PHE A 388 -17.39 -4.86 -21.35
C PHE A 388 -16.89 -6.30 -21.55
N GLY A 389 -16.65 -7.07 -20.47
CA GLY A 389 -16.25 -8.47 -20.56
C GLY A 389 -14.84 -8.69 -21.09
N ILE A 390 -13.84 -8.04 -20.52
CA ILE A 390 -12.42 -8.18 -20.94
C ILE A 390 -11.89 -9.59 -20.65
N GLN A 391 -12.34 -10.23 -19.54
CA GLN A 391 -11.93 -11.57 -19.11
C GLN A 391 -13.04 -12.63 -19.29
N GLY A 392 -14.23 -12.24 -19.79
CA GLY A 392 -15.37 -13.11 -19.98
C GLY A 392 -16.55 -12.36 -20.63
N PRO A 393 -17.74 -12.98 -20.77
CA PRO A 393 -18.89 -12.30 -21.32
C PRO A 393 -19.32 -11.16 -20.38
N GLY A 394 -19.11 -9.93 -20.80
CA GLY A 394 -19.51 -8.73 -20.03
C GLY A 394 -21.02 -8.59 -19.90
N LEU A 395 -21.44 -7.65 -19.05
CA LEU A 395 -22.85 -7.34 -18.78
C LEU A 395 -23.66 -7.11 -20.05
N LEU A 396 -23.09 -6.39 -21.02
CA LEU A 396 -23.77 -6.08 -22.30
C LEU A 396 -23.94 -7.31 -23.18
N GLN A 397 -23.03 -8.28 -23.10
CA GLN A 397 -23.13 -9.53 -23.86
C GLN A 397 -24.02 -10.58 -23.17
N SER A 398 -24.14 -10.48 -21.85
CA SER A 398 -24.90 -11.42 -21.02
C SER A 398 -26.24 -10.88 -20.50
N ALA A 399 -26.77 -9.81 -21.10
CA ALA A 399 -28.04 -9.19 -20.66
C ALA A 399 -29.19 -10.19 -20.51
N GLY A 400 -29.22 -11.24 -21.32
CA GLY A 400 -30.14 -12.37 -21.16
C GLY A 400 -29.84 -13.31 -19.98
N ALA A 401 -28.59 -13.36 -19.51
CA ALA A 401 -28.19 -14.21 -18.40
C ALA A 401 -28.52 -13.58 -17.03
N TRP A 402 -28.70 -12.26 -16.95
CA TRP A 402 -29.03 -11.56 -15.70
C TRP A 402 -30.39 -11.93 -15.13
N ILE A 403 -31.38 -12.19 -15.99
CA ILE A 403 -32.71 -12.68 -15.58
C ILE A 403 -32.59 -14.06 -14.93
N SER A 404 -31.61 -14.87 -15.36
CA SER A 404 -31.37 -16.21 -14.81
C SER A 404 -30.55 -16.16 -13.48
N ILE A 405 -29.81 -15.09 -13.18
CA ILE A 405 -29.07 -14.89 -11.92
C ILE A 405 -30.02 -14.57 -10.75
N LEU A 406 -31.16 -13.93 -11.06
CA LEU A 406 -32.18 -13.59 -10.08
C LEU A 406 -33.09 -14.78 -9.71
N THR A 407 -32.87 -15.95 -10.29
CA THR A 407 -33.64 -17.15 -9.90
C THR A 407 -33.15 -17.69 -8.54
N PRO A 408 -34.07 -17.95 -7.58
CA PRO A 408 -33.71 -18.40 -6.23
C PRO A 408 -32.81 -19.64 -6.17
N ALA A 409 -32.92 -20.53 -7.16
CA ALA A 409 -32.14 -21.76 -7.25
C ALA A 409 -30.63 -21.55 -7.54
N ARG A 410 -30.27 -20.46 -8.22
CA ARG A 410 -28.86 -20.10 -8.48
C ARG A 410 -28.24 -19.27 -7.34
N VAL A 411 -29.06 -18.42 -6.71
CA VAL A 411 -28.65 -17.69 -5.48
C VAL A 411 -28.31 -18.67 -4.36
N LEU A 412 -29.07 -19.77 -4.24
CA LEU A 412 -28.80 -20.84 -3.26
C LEU A 412 -27.63 -21.76 -3.63
N LYS A 413 -27.23 -21.84 -4.92
CA LYS A 413 -26.06 -22.63 -5.38
C LYS A 413 -24.75 -21.87 -5.44
N GLY A 414 -24.67 -20.69 -4.85
CA GLY A 414 -23.40 -19.97 -4.68
C GLY A 414 -22.85 -19.30 -5.93
N THR A 415 -23.72 -18.91 -6.87
CA THR A 415 -23.30 -18.10 -8.03
C THR A 415 -23.14 -16.62 -7.68
N PHE A 416 -22.28 -16.31 -6.71
CA PHE A 416 -21.56 -15.06 -6.67
C PHE A 416 -20.36 -15.05 -7.65
N ASP A 417 -20.30 -16.04 -8.55
CA ASP A 417 -19.22 -16.19 -9.55
C ASP A 417 -19.05 -14.97 -10.47
N VAL A 418 -20.08 -14.14 -10.64
CA VAL A 418 -19.99 -12.91 -11.44
C VAL A 418 -19.01 -11.88 -10.87
N LEU A 419 -18.75 -11.92 -9.55
CA LEU A 419 -17.79 -11.03 -8.87
C LEU A 419 -16.59 -11.81 -8.28
N GLY A 420 -16.46 -13.10 -8.56
CA GLY A 420 -15.38 -13.93 -8.05
C GLY A 420 -15.49 -14.31 -6.57
N PHE A 421 -16.64 -14.06 -5.94
CA PHE A 421 -16.91 -14.48 -4.55
C PHE A 421 -17.68 -15.78 -4.50
N SER A 422 -17.27 -16.69 -3.63
CA SER A 422 -18.01 -17.91 -3.31
C SER A 422 -18.06 -18.13 -1.79
N LEU A 423 -19.00 -18.97 -1.33
CA LEU A 423 -19.11 -19.32 0.09
C LEU A 423 -17.99 -20.30 0.47
N ARG A 424 -17.28 -19.98 1.56
CA ARG A 424 -16.25 -20.85 2.12
C ARG A 424 -16.87 -21.88 3.05
N TRP A 425 -16.64 -23.14 2.74
CA TRP A 425 -17.02 -24.24 3.61
C TRP A 425 -15.93 -25.32 3.64
N PRO A 426 -15.43 -25.72 4.81
CA PRO A 426 -15.74 -25.20 6.14
C PRO A 426 -15.22 -23.77 6.34
N PRO A 427 -15.84 -22.98 7.26
CA PRO A 427 -15.39 -21.64 7.58
C PRO A 427 -13.97 -21.68 8.16
N ALA A 428 -13.13 -20.70 7.79
CA ALA A 428 -11.70 -20.71 8.12
C ALA A 428 -11.13 -19.31 8.34
N ILE A 429 -10.16 -19.21 9.25
CA ILE A 429 -9.33 -18.00 9.41
C ILE A 429 -8.29 -18.00 8.28
N LEU A 430 -8.21 -16.90 7.54
CA LEU A 430 -7.26 -16.77 6.44
C LEU A 430 -5.94 -16.15 6.90
N SER A 431 -4.86 -16.84 6.58
CA SER A 431 -3.49 -16.32 6.70
C SER A 431 -2.82 -16.31 5.33
N ALA A 432 -2.14 -15.23 4.99
CA ALA A 432 -1.44 -15.09 3.71
C ALA A 432 -0.35 -16.16 3.50
N HIS A 433 0.20 -16.71 4.57
CA HIS A 433 1.29 -17.70 4.53
C HIS A 433 0.90 -19.11 5.00
N LEU A 434 -0.25 -19.27 5.66
CA LEU A 434 -0.73 -20.56 6.15
C LEU A 434 -2.05 -20.98 5.49
N GLY A 435 -2.58 -20.18 4.56
CA GLY A 435 -3.82 -20.44 3.88
C GLY A 435 -5.05 -20.41 4.78
N ALA A 436 -6.02 -21.26 4.48
CA ALA A 436 -7.28 -21.34 5.21
C ALA A 436 -7.15 -22.30 6.41
N LEU A 437 -7.22 -21.72 7.62
CA LEU A 437 -7.16 -22.44 8.90
C LEU A 437 -8.60 -22.71 9.36
N SER A 438 -9.07 -23.96 9.22
CA SER A 438 -10.44 -24.37 9.52
C SER A 438 -10.82 -24.15 10.97
N LEU A 439 -12.01 -23.60 11.20
CA LEU A 439 -12.59 -23.45 12.56
C LEU A 439 -12.99 -24.81 13.17
N PHE A 440 -13.11 -25.86 12.38
CA PHE A 440 -13.50 -27.20 12.83
C PHE A 440 -12.30 -28.08 13.20
N SER A 441 -11.08 -27.66 12.89
CA SER A 441 -9.86 -28.32 13.34
C SER A 441 -9.32 -27.62 14.59
N PRO A 442 -9.28 -28.25 15.77
CA PRO A 442 -8.80 -27.62 16.99
C PRO A 442 -7.36 -27.08 16.85
N VAL A 443 -6.49 -27.81 16.15
CA VAL A 443 -5.10 -27.42 15.93
C VAL A 443 -5.03 -26.18 15.03
N GLN A 444 -5.75 -26.19 13.89
CA GLN A 444 -5.78 -25.04 12.98
C GLN A 444 -6.43 -23.82 13.63
N LEU A 445 -7.50 -24.02 14.43
CA LEU A 445 -8.14 -22.94 15.17
C LEU A 445 -7.16 -22.28 16.15
N ILE A 446 -6.40 -23.07 16.92
CA ILE A 446 -5.39 -22.54 17.84
C ILE A 446 -4.34 -21.75 17.06
N VAL A 447 -3.79 -22.29 15.95
CA VAL A 447 -2.84 -21.56 15.09
C VAL A 447 -3.48 -20.26 14.59
N GLY A 448 -4.73 -20.32 14.10
CA GLY A 448 -5.47 -19.15 13.62
C GLY A 448 -5.69 -18.07 14.68
N LEU A 449 -5.93 -18.46 15.94
CA LEU A 449 -6.06 -17.51 17.04
C LEU A 449 -4.74 -16.78 17.33
N PHE A 450 -3.59 -17.46 17.22
CA PHE A 450 -2.28 -16.80 17.33
C PHE A 450 -1.98 -15.90 16.12
N GLU A 451 -2.47 -16.25 14.91
CA GLU A 451 -2.41 -15.39 13.73
C GLU A 451 -3.20 -14.08 13.91
N LEU A 452 -4.41 -14.18 14.49
CA LEU A 452 -5.25 -13.01 14.80
C LEU A 452 -4.69 -12.20 15.98
N GLY A 453 -3.98 -12.86 16.89
CA GLY A 453 -3.45 -12.27 18.11
C GLY A 453 -4.48 -12.11 19.23
N PRO A 454 -4.03 -11.77 20.44
CA PRO A 454 -4.88 -11.72 21.64
C PRO A 454 -5.96 -10.62 21.59
N ILE A 455 -5.91 -9.72 20.61
CA ILE A 455 -6.91 -8.67 20.41
C ILE A 455 -8.32 -9.23 20.24
N ILE A 456 -8.45 -10.43 19.64
CA ILE A 456 -9.73 -11.06 19.37
C ILE A 456 -10.54 -11.29 20.65
N LEU A 457 -9.89 -11.54 21.78
CA LEU A 457 -10.54 -11.73 23.08
C LEU A 457 -11.19 -10.45 23.62
N PHE A 458 -10.76 -9.30 23.13
CA PHE A 458 -11.25 -8.00 23.59
C PHE A 458 -12.29 -7.38 22.65
N THR A 459 -12.51 -7.95 21.46
CA THR A 459 -13.46 -7.40 20.48
C THR A 459 -14.89 -7.21 21.01
N PRO A 460 -15.47 -8.12 21.86
CA PRO A 460 -16.80 -7.88 22.40
C PRO A 460 -16.85 -6.64 23.33
N TYR A 461 -15.80 -6.44 24.12
CA TYR A 461 -15.71 -5.29 25.03
C TYR A 461 -15.50 -3.98 24.27
N ILE A 462 -14.65 -4.00 23.24
CA ILE A 462 -14.42 -2.84 22.37
C ILE A 462 -15.71 -2.48 21.62
N THR A 463 -16.43 -3.48 21.11
CA THR A 463 -17.73 -3.29 20.46
C THR A 463 -18.74 -2.62 21.40
N ARG A 464 -18.84 -3.12 22.64
CA ARG A 464 -19.74 -2.53 23.66
C ARG A 464 -19.37 -1.08 23.95
N TRP A 465 -18.07 -0.77 24.06
CA TRP A 465 -17.58 0.59 24.27
C TRP A 465 -17.88 1.49 23.07
N ALA A 466 -17.52 1.04 21.85
CA ALA A 466 -17.77 1.79 20.62
C ALA A 466 -19.26 2.08 20.42
N TRP A 467 -20.12 1.09 20.72
CA TRP A 467 -21.57 1.26 20.67
C TRP A 467 -22.08 2.31 21.65
N ARG A 468 -21.63 2.27 22.92
CA ARG A 468 -21.97 3.31 23.92
C ARG A 468 -21.55 4.69 23.48
N ARG A 469 -20.33 4.81 22.94
CA ARG A 469 -19.81 6.09 22.41
C ARG A 469 -20.62 6.56 21.19
N ALA A 470 -21.00 5.64 20.32
CA ALA A 470 -21.85 5.95 19.17
C ALA A 470 -23.23 6.46 19.60
N GLN A 471 -23.82 5.87 20.67
CA GLN A 471 -25.07 6.35 21.24
C GLN A 471 -24.94 7.74 21.88
N ALA A 472 -23.76 8.09 22.37
CA ALA A 472 -23.43 9.41 22.91
C ALA A 472 -23.05 10.45 21.84
N GLY A 473 -23.18 10.11 20.54
CA GLY A 473 -22.95 11.01 19.42
C GLY A 473 -21.67 10.77 18.60
N ASP A 474 -20.75 9.94 19.07
CA ASP A 474 -19.52 9.56 18.32
C ASP A 474 -19.80 8.31 17.46
N TRP A 475 -20.76 8.45 16.53
CA TRP A 475 -21.25 7.36 15.68
C TRP A 475 -20.17 6.72 14.82
N LEU A 476 -19.09 7.47 14.49
CA LEU A 476 -18.00 6.97 13.69
C LEU A 476 -17.30 5.77 14.34
N LEU A 477 -17.20 5.72 15.67
CA LEU A 477 -16.67 4.55 16.38
C LEU A 477 -17.53 3.31 16.17
N GLY A 478 -18.85 3.49 16.03
CA GLY A 478 -19.77 2.42 15.66
C GLY A 478 -19.54 1.91 14.25
N VAL A 479 -19.33 2.81 13.29
CA VAL A 479 -18.98 2.45 11.91
C VAL A 479 -17.66 1.68 11.88
N LEU A 480 -16.62 2.18 12.51
CA LEU A 480 -15.30 1.52 12.55
C LEU A 480 -15.37 0.14 13.21
N ALA A 481 -16.12 -0.01 14.30
CA ALA A 481 -16.34 -1.33 14.91
C ALA A 481 -17.11 -2.27 13.98
N SER A 482 -18.11 -1.77 13.25
CA SER A 482 -18.85 -2.56 12.25
C SER A 482 -17.97 -2.96 11.08
N SER A 483 -17.13 -2.04 10.58
CA SER A 483 -16.11 -2.33 9.56
C SER A 483 -15.17 -3.43 10.04
N ALA A 484 -14.66 -3.31 11.25
CA ALA A 484 -13.73 -4.29 11.81
C ALA A 484 -14.35 -5.68 12.01
N TRP A 485 -15.64 -5.76 12.41
CA TRP A 485 -16.35 -7.04 12.41
C TRP A 485 -16.52 -7.64 11.02
N LEU A 486 -16.91 -6.84 10.04
CA LEU A 486 -17.04 -7.32 8.66
C LEU A 486 -15.68 -7.77 8.09
N GLY A 487 -14.60 -7.04 8.39
CA GLY A 487 -13.26 -7.41 7.97
C GLY A 487 -12.76 -8.73 8.57
N LEU A 488 -13.25 -9.12 9.75
CA LEU A 488 -12.97 -10.44 10.32
C LEU A 488 -13.91 -11.53 9.75
N LEU A 489 -15.21 -11.24 9.62
CA LEU A 489 -16.22 -12.25 9.30
C LEU A 489 -16.26 -12.56 7.79
N VAL A 490 -16.11 -11.55 6.92
CA VAL A 490 -16.18 -11.77 5.47
C VAL A 490 -15.14 -12.80 5.01
N PRO A 491 -13.84 -12.69 5.35
CA PRO A 491 -12.84 -13.69 4.95
C PRO A 491 -13.08 -15.08 5.53
N VAL A 492 -13.75 -15.18 6.69
CA VAL A 492 -14.05 -16.47 7.32
C VAL A 492 -15.10 -17.25 6.52
N PHE A 493 -16.11 -16.59 6.00
CA PHE A 493 -17.24 -17.22 5.35
C PHE A 493 -17.23 -17.14 3.83
N PHE A 494 -16.42 -16.25 3.26
CA PHE A 494 -16.33 -16.06 1.83
C PHE A 494 -14.89 -16.25 1.34
N GLN A 495 -14.76 -16.80 0.15
CA GLN A 495 -13.52 -16.83 -0.60
C GLN A 495 -13.64 -15.98 -1.85
N TYR A 496 -12.52 -15.42 -2.26
CA TYR A 496 -12.36 -14.69 -3.51
C TYR A 496 -11.32 -15.41 -4.36
N GLN A 497 -11.21 -15.13 -5.64
CA GLN A 497 -10.27 -15.77 -6.57
C GLN A 497 -8.87 -15.98 -5.96
N SER A 498 -8.40 -15.00 -5.18
CA SER A 498 -7.21 -15.11 -4.35
C SER A 498 -7.55 -14.95 -2.87
N ASP A 499 -7.35 -16.00 -2.09
CA ASP A 499 -7.53 -15.96 -0.63
C ASP A 499 -6.62 -14.91 0.03
N ARG A 500 -5.45 -14.66 -0.56
CA ARG A 500 -4.52 -13.62 -0.09
C ARG A 500 -5.13 -12.23 -0.16
N ASP A 501 -5.92 -11.93 -1.18
CA ASP A 501 -6.51 -10.60 -1.35
C ASP A 501 -7.63 -10.33 -0.36
N ILE A 502 -8.50 -11.31 -0.10
CA ILE A 502 -9.56 -11.15 0.89
C ILE A 502 -9.04 -11.13 2.34
N SER A 503 -7.89 -11.76 2.63
CA SER A 503 -7.26 -11.72 3.96
C SER A 503 -6.86 -10.30 4.38
N ARG A 504 -6.67 -9.38 3.43
CA ARG A 504 -6.39 -7.95 3.68
C ARG A 504 -7.49 -7.26 4.47
N LEU A 505 -8.75 -7.71 4.35
CA LEU A 505 -9.86 -7.19 5.17
C LEU A 505 -9.62 -7.49 6.66
N SER A 506 -9.12 -8.69 6.98
CA SER A 506 -8.80 -9.06 8.37
C SER A 506 -7.63 -8.25 8.93
N TRP A 507 -6.61 -7.98 8.12
CA TRP A 507 -5.50 -7.11 8.51
C TRP A 507 -5.99 -5.71 8.95
N GLN A 508 -6.85 -5.10 8.15
CA GLN A 508 -7.40 -3.78 8.44
C GLN A 508 -8.32 -3.79 9.67
N ALA A 509 -9.11 -4.85 9.81
CA ALA A 509 -9.97 -5.05 10.97
C ALA A 509 -9.15 -5.11 12.28
N LEU A 510 -8.06 -5.87 12.27
CA LEU A 510 -7.17 -6.00 13.43
C LEU A 510 -6.51 -4.67 13.77
N LEU A 511 -6.08 -3.88 12.79
CA LEU A 511 -5.54 -2.54 13.02
C LEU A 511 -6.57 -1.61 13.69
N ILE A 512 -7.80 -1.58 13.17
CA ILE A 512 -8.90 -0.78 13.76
C ILE A 512 -9.16 -1.23 15.19
N TRP A 513 -9.30 -2.55 15.45
CA TRP A 513 -9.50 -3.08 16.79
C TRP A 513 -8.38 -2.71 17.74
N THR A 514 -7.15 -2.76 17.28
CA THR A 514 -5.97 -2.48 18.10
C THR A 514 -5.91 -0.99 18.50
N ILE A 515 -6.22 -0.08 17.58
CA ILE A 515 -6.34 1.36 17.88
C ILE A 515 -7.49 1.60 18.88
N LEU A 516 -8.66 1.01 18.65
CA LEU A 516 -9.80 1.14 19.55
C LEU A 516 -9.50 0.59 20.94
N LEU A 517 -8.74 -0.50 21.06
CA LEU A 517 -8.35 -1.06 22.36
C LEU A 517 -7.52 -0.07 23.18
N VAL A 518 -6.60 0.69 22.55
CA VAL A 518 -5.85 1.76 23.25
C VAL A 518 -6.83 2.76 23.89
N PHE A 519 -7.87 3.15 23.15
CA PHE A 519 -8.86 4.12 23.66
C PHE A 519 -9.70 3.56 24.78
N VAL A 520 -10.15 2.30 24.65
CA VAL A 520 -10.94 1.61 25.70
C VAL A 520 -10.12 1.44 26.99
N VAL A 521 -8.85 1.03 26.87
CA VAL A 521 -7.95 0.89 28.04
C VAL A 521 -7.74 2.22 28.74
N ALA A 522 -7.71 3.31 28.00
CA ALA A 522 -7.52 4.65 28.54
C ALA A 522 -8.81 5.22 29.17
N ASP A 523 -9.98 4.80 28.69
CA ASP A 523 -11.27 5.28 29.18
C ASP A 523 -11.62 4.66 30.54
N ARG A 524 -11.36 5.43 31.61
CA ARG A 524 -11.66 5.00 32.99
C ARG A 524 -13.15 4.91 33.27
N SER A 525 -13.99 5.65 32.52
CA SER A 525 -15.44 5.69 32.73
C SER A 525 -16.15 4.41 32.25
N PHE A 526 -15.47 3.60 31.45
CA PHE A 526 -16.05 2.35 30.94
C PHE A 526 -16.23 1.25 31.99
N GLY A 527 -15.62 1.41 33.17
CA GLY A 527 -15.87 0.54 34.32
C GLY A 527 -15.25 -0.87 34.20
N TRP A 528 -14.17 -1.03 33.46
CA TRP A 528 -13.46 -2.30 33.39
C TRP A 528 -12.87 -2.69 34.76
N ARG A 529 -12.99 -3.99 35.12
CA ARG A 529 -12.24 -4.55 36.23
C ARG A 529 -10.74 -4.39 36.03
N ALA A 530 -9.99 -4.17 37.09
CA ALA A 530 -8.54 -3.90 36.98
C ALA A 530 -7.78 -5.01 36.22
N TRP A 531 -8.08 -6.27 36.50
CA TRP A 531 -7.44 -7.40 35.83
C TRP A 531 -7.67 -7.38 34.32
N LEU A 532 -8.89 -7.09 33.83
CA LEU A 532 -9.21 -7.04 32.42
C LEU A 532 -8.43 -5.91 31.69
N ARG A 533 -8.27 -4.77 32.38
CA ARG A 533 -7.47 -3.65 31.87
C ARG A 533 -5.99 -4.01 31.82
N HIS A 534 -5.44 -4.74 32.78
CA HIS A 534 -4.06 -5.21 32.74
C HIS A 534 -3.85 -6.27 31.65
N SER A 535 -4.79 -7.20 31.49
CA SER A 535 -4.74 -8.19 30.39
C SER A 535 -4.78 -7.53 29.01
N ALA A 536 -5.61 -6.48 28.84
CA ALA A 536 -5.64 -5.72 27.58
C ALA A 536 -4.32 -4.98 27.30
N LYS A 537 -3.68 -4.41 28.31
CA LYS A 537 -2.33 -3.82 28.17
C LYS A 537 -1.28 -4.87 27.85
N ALA A 538 -1.34 -6.04 28.48
CA ALA A 538 -0.44 -7.16 28.18
C ALA A 538 -0.64 -7.64 26.71
N ALA A 539 -1.89 -7.75 26.26
CA ALA A 539 -2.21 -8.09 24.88
C ALA A 539 -1.61 -7.09 23.88
N LEU A 540 -1.78 -5.78 24.12
CA LEU A 540 -1.14 -4.75 23.31
C LEU A 540 0.38 -4.84 23.36
N GLY A 541 0.95 -5.11 24.54
CA GLY A 541 2.39 -5.30 24.72
C GLY A 541 2.93 -6.48 23.91
N LEU A 542 2.23 -7.62 23.91
CA LEU A 542 2.59 -8.78 23.09
C LEU A 542 2.53 -8.46 21.59
N MET A 543 1.46 -7.80 21.13
CA MET A 543 1.36 -7.43 19.72
C MET A 543 2.46 -6.44 19.30
N VAL A 544 2.80 -5.46 20.12
CA VAL A 544 3.86 -4.49 19.85
C VAL A 544 5.25 -5.14 19.90
N PHE A 545 5.46 -6.15 20.76
CA PHE A 545 6.73 -6.84 20.91
C PHE A 545 7.17 -7.52 19.59
N GLY A 546 6.26 -8.20 18.89
CA GLY A 546 6.59 -8.79 17.58
C GLY A 546 7.11 -7.75 16.58
N GLY A 547 6.42 -6.61 16.48
CA GLY A 547 6.85 -5.49 15.63
C GLY A 547 8.17 -4.86 16.07
N LEU A 548 8.48 -4.80 17.38
CA LEU A 548 9.77 -4.32 17.87
C LEU A 548 10.92 -5.23 17.44
N VAL A 549 10.72 -6.56 17.49
CA VAL A 549 11.72 -7.53 17.02
C VAL A 549 11.96 -7.34 15.52
N ILE A 550 10.91 -7.24 14.72
CA ILE A 550 11.00 -6.97 13.28
C ILE A 550 11.74 -5.64 13.04
N ALA A 551 11.35 -4.59 13.76
CA ALA A 551 11.98 -3.28 13.65
C ALA A 551 13.50 -3.33 13.94
N GLY A 552 13.88 -3.96 15.04
CA GLY A 552 15.28 -4.07 15.45
C GLY A 552 16.14 -4.90 14.49
N THR A 553 15.59 -6.01 14.01
CA THR A 553 16.31 -6.89 13.06
C THR A 553 16.46 -6.26 11.68
N GLN A 554 15.42 -5.55 11.19
CA GLN A 554 15.52 -4.79 9.93
C GLN A 554 16.53 -3.64 10.05
N PHE A 555 16.55 -2.92 11.18
CA PHE A 555 17.54 -1.87 11.39
C PHE A 555 18.96 -2.43 11.39
N SER A 556 19.18 -3.56 12.06
CA SER A 556 20.48 -4.25 12.06
C SER A 556 20.87 -4.69 10.66
N ALA A 557 19.95 -5.29 9.89
CA ALA A 557 20.20 -5.69 8.51
C ALA A 557 20.52 -4.51 7.60
N ALA A 558 19.79 -3.40 7.72
CA ALA A 558 20.06 -2.18 6.95
C ALA A 558 21.42 -1.54 7.27
N ALA A 559 21.91 -1.73 8.51
CA ALA A 559 23.23 -1.27 8.92
C ALA A 559 24.38 -2.15 8.42
N THR A 560 24.15 -3.46 8.28
CA THR A 560 25.22 -4.46 8.05
C THR A 560 25.21 -5.05 6.63
N THR A 561 24.06 -5.12 5.98
CA THR A 561 23.90 -5.77 4.66
C THR A 561 23.34 -4.82 3.62
N ARG A 562 23.80 -4.97 2.38
CA ARG A 562 23.17 -4.37 1.21
C ARG A 562 22.14 -5.38 0.68
N LEU A 563 20.98 -5.39 1.27
CA LEU A 563 19.84 -6.13 0.72
C LEU A 563 19.19 -5.20 -0.34
N GLY A 564 19.20 -5.58 -1.59
CA GLY A 564 18.62 -4.78 -2.67
C GLY A 564 18.19 -5.68 -3.83
N ASP A 565 17.36 -5.14 -4.72
CA ASP A 565 16.77 -5.81 -5.88
C ASP A 565 17.80 -6.15 -7.00
N GLY A 566 19.06 -6.16 -6.67
CA GLY A 566 20.12 -6.41 -7.65
C GLY A 566 20.56 -5.20 -8.45
N TYR A 567 19.93 -4.03 -8.27
CA TYR A 567 20.41 -2.77 -8.85
C TYR A 567 21.64 -2.25 -8.12
N ASN A 568 22.61 -1.76 -8.88
CA ASN A 568 23.87 -1.23 -8.34
C ASN A 568 24.21 0.17 -8.89
N GLU A 569 25.41 0.66 -8.60
CA GLU A 569 25.88 1.98 -9.05
C GLU A 569 25.97 2.10 -10.58
N LEU A 570 26.22 1.00 -11.30
CA LEU A 570 26.26 0.98 -12.76
C LEU A 570 24.84 1.12 -13.35
N ASP A 571 23.85 0.43 -12.74
CA ASP A 571 22.44 0.55 -13.11
C ASP A 571 21.95 1.98 -12.85
N ALA A 572 22.37 2.60 -11.75
CA ALA A 572 22.06 3.98 -11.42
C ALA A 572 22.65 4.97 -12.47
N ALA A 573 23.86 4.72 -12.94
CA ALA A 573 24.49 5.55 -13.96
C ALA A 573 23.80 5.42 -15.32
N ILE A 574 23.31 4.24 -15.68
CA ILE A 574 22.48 4.04 -16.87
C ILE A 574 21.13 4.76 -16.72
N ALA A 575 20.45 4.59 -15.58
CA ALA A 575 19.18 5.26 -15.32
C ALA A 575 19.32 6.79 -15.40
N ALA A 576 20.36 7.37 -14.81
CA ALA A 576 20.62 8.79 -14.88
C ALA A 576 20.83 9.33 -16.33
N LYS A 577 21.31 8.47 -17.23
CA LYS A 577 21.50 8.83 -18.63
C LYS A 577 20.24 8.64 -19.49
N LEU A 578 19.44 7.64 -19.22
CA LEU A 578 18.40 7.14 -20.13
C LEU A 578 16.97 7.29 -19.63
N TRP A 579 16.75 7.54 -18.33
CA TRP A 579 15.40 7.64 -17.81
C TRP A 579 14.60 8.77 -18.51
N GLY A 580 13.44 8.40 -19.05
CA GLY A 580 12.55 9.30 -19.79
C GLY A 580 13.11 9.84 -21.11
N ARG A 581 14.23 9.27 -21.61
CA ARG A 581 14.85 9.72 -22.89
C ARG A 581 14.62 8.75 -24.04
N LEU A 582 14.20 7.53 -23.76
CA LEU A 582 13.80 6.60 -24.80
C LEU A 582 12.43 7.03 -25.37
N PRO A 583 12.09 6.64 -26.62
CA PRO A 583 10.77 6.88 -27.17
C PRO A 583 9.66 6.28 -26.30
N GLU A 584 8.49 6.91 -26.30
CA GLU A 584 7.28 6.30 -25.80
C GLU A 584 7.05 4.98 -26.54
N GLU A 585 6.52 3.97 -25.90
CA GLU A 585 6.30 2.62 -26.44
C GLU A 585 7.59 1.80 -26.72
N ALA A 586 8.77 2.31 -26.41
CA ALA A 586 10.01 1.57 -26.61
C ALA A 586 10.03 0.25 -25.83
N LYS A 587 10.22 -0.86 -26.53
CA LYS A 587 10.32 -2.18 -25.96
C LYS A 587 11.79 -2.50 -25.65
N VAL A 588 12.11 -2.69 -24.37
CA VAL A 588 13.48 -2.93 -23.91
C VAL A 588 13.64 -4.36 -23.43
N PHE A 589 14.55 -5.12 -24.05
CA PHE A 589 14.99 -6.40 -23.51
C PHE A 589 15.99 -6.20 -22.38
N GLY A 590 15.90 -6.98 -21.32
CA GLY A 590 16.88 -6.95 -20.24
C GLY A 590 16.86 -8.21 -19.38
N PRO A 591 18.02 -8.60 -18.85
CA PRO A 591 18.17 -9.75 -17.99
C PRO A 591 17.67 -9.51 -16.55
N MET A 592 17.45 -8.25 -16.19
CA MET A 592 16.97 -7.89 -14.85
C MET A 592 15.47 -8.05 -14.76
N ARG A 593 14.97 -8.19 -13.53
CA ARG A 593 13.54 -8.33 -13.24
C ARG A 593 12.69 -7.19 -13.81
N SER A 594 13.24 -6.00 -14.00
CA SER A 594 12.58 -4.92 -14.75
C SER A 594 13.55 -3.84 -15.20
N THR A 595 13.80 -3.75 -16.47
CA THR A 595 14.48 -2.60 -17.09
C THR A 595 13.61 -1.35 -17.08
N THR A 596 12.29 -1.50 -16.93
CA THR A 596 11.33 -0.41 -16.74
C THR A 596 11.72 0.53 -15.60
N VAL A 597 12.30 0.00 -14.52
CA VAL A 597 12.79 0.82 -13.39
C VAL A 597 13.84 1.82 -13.86
N LEU A 598 14.74 1.41 -14.77
CA LEU A 598 15.86 2.23 -15.22
C LEU A 598 15.48 3.22 -16.33
N THR A 599 14.54 2.85 -17.16
CA THR A 599 14.22 3.60 -18.39
C THR A 599 12.95 4.43 -18.30
N GLY A 600 12.03 4.07 -17.40
CA GLY A 600 10.71 4.68 -17.32
C GLY A 600 9.77 4.24 -18.44
N HIS A 601 10.13 3.21 -19.18
CA HIS A 601 9.35 2.62 -20.27
C HIS A 601 9.05 1.16 -19.98
N LEU A 602 8.00 0.64 -20.60
CA LEU A 602 7.61 -0.75 -20.43
C LEU A 602 8.67 -1.67 -21.06
N SER A 603 9.11 -2.63 -20.30
CA SER A 603 9.94 -3.73 -20.79
C SER A 603 9.07 -4.97 -20.96
N GLY A 604 9.32 -5.79 -21.98
CA GLY A 604 8.56 -7.00 -22.25
C GLY A 604 8.70 -8.10 -21.19
N GLN A 605 9.30 -7.81 -20.05
CA GLN A 605 9.64 -8.75 -19.01
C GLN A 605 8.63 -8.75 -17.88
N LEU A 606 8.15 -9.91 -17.57
CA LEU A 606 7.36 -10.20 -16.39
C LEU A 606 8.16 -10.78 -15.26
N LEU A 607 7.78 -10.37 -14.08
CA LEU A 607 8.56 -10.52 -12.88
C LEU A 607 8.47 -11.87 -12.18
N ASP A 608 7.37 -12.58 -12.21
CA ASP A 608 7.19 -13.76 -11.34
C ASP A 608 6.26 -14.83 -11.91
N LYS A 609 5.82 -14.68 -13.13
CA LYS A 609 4.95 -15.71 -13.74
C LYS A 609 5.38 -15.98 -15.16
N PRO A 610 5.32 -17.24 -15.59
CA PRO A 610 5.43 -17.54 -17.00
C PRO A 610 4.28 -16.82 -17.70
N GLY A 611 4.62 -15.69 -18.26
CA GLY A 611 3.83 -14.99 -19.26
C GLY A 611 4.18 -15.54 -20.63
N PRO A 612 4.11 -14.79 -21.72
CA PRO A 612 4.69 -15.18 -23.02
C PRO A 612 6.21 -15.42 -22.94
N SER A 613 6.64 -15.98 -21.92
CA SER A 613 7.88 -16.08 -21.19
C SER A 613 8.81 -17.10 -21.77
N ASP A 614 8.35 -18.00 -22.59
CA ASP A 614 9.23 -18.97 -23.24
C ASP A 614 10.24 -18.26 -24.15
N VAL A 615 9.82 -17.18 -24.80
CA VAL A 615 10.69 -16.34 -25.62
C VAL A 615 11.67 -15.57 -24.73
N TRP A 616 11.23 -15.00 -23.61
CA TRP A 616 12.12 -14.28 -22.71
C TRP A 616 13.18 -15.20 -22.10
N HIS A 617 12.79 -16.41 -21.64
CA HIS A 617 13.75 -17.40 -21.16
C HIS A 617 14.72 -17.86 -22.24
N THR A 618 14.24 -18.01 -23.48
CA THR A 618 15.10 -18.32 -24.62
C THR A 618 16.10 -17.21 -24.87
N LEU A 619 15.64 -15.94 -24.88
CA LEU A 619 16.51 -14.76 -25.03
C LEU A 619 17.48 -14.60 -23.86
N MET A 620 17.08 -14.96 -22.63
CA MET A 620 17.98 -14.95 -21.48
C MET A 620 19.11 -15.98 -21.60
N ALA A 621 18.79 -17.14 -22.16
CA ALA A 621 19.78 -18.20 -22.40
C ALA A 621 20.69 -17.91 -23.62
N ALA A 622 20.14 -17.23 -24.66
CA ALA A 622 20.84 -16.86 -25.86
C ALA A 622 20.21 -15.59 -26.50
N PRO A 623 20.71 -14.39 -26.18
CA PRO A 623 20.13 -13.11 -26.66
C PRO A 623 20.51 -12.84 -28.10
N MET A 624 19.97 -13.63 -29.02
CA MET A 624 20.24 -13.56 -30.45
C MET A 624 19.58 -12.31 -31.07
N LEU A 625 20.33 -11.51 -31.80
CA LEU A 625 19.84 -10.29 -32.44
C LEU A 625 18.60 -10.53 -33.32
N ASP A 626 18.61 -11.55 -34.15
CA ASP A 626 17.49 -11.89 -35.04
C ASP A 626 16.21 -12.19 -34.23
N LEU A 627 16.33 -12.88 -33.08
CA LEU A 627 15.21 -13.17 -32.23
C LEU A 627 14.73 -11.91 -31.50
N LEU A 628 15.63 -11.03 -31.05
CA LEU A 628 15.27 -9.74 -30.45
C LEU A 628 14.47 -8.88 -31.45
N ILE A 629 14.91 -8.83 -32.70
CA ILE A 629 14.23 -8.07 -33.75
C ILE A 629 12.86 -8.70 -34.09
N SER A 630 12.80 -10.04 -34.26
CA SER A 630 11.55 -10.72 -34.56
C SER A 630 10.50 -10.54 -33.48
N GLU A 631 10.93 -10.42 -32.21
CA GLU A 631 10.09 -10.12 -31.05
C GLU A 631 9.85 -8.62 -30.82
N ARG A 632 10.32 -7.78 -31.77
CA ARG A 632 10.12 -6.31 -31.79
C ARG A 632 10.69 -5.60 -30.57
N TYR A 633 11.88 -6.01 -30.12
CA TYR A 633 12.63 -5.21 -29.15
C TYR A 633 13.36 -4.08 -29.86
N ASP A 634 13.15 -2.85 -29.37
CA ASP A 634 13.83 -1.66 -29.88
C ASP A 634 15.21 -1.50 -29.25
N PHE A 635 15.36 -1.95 -28.02
CA PHE A 635 16.59 -1.81 -27.23
C PHE A 635 16.92 -3.10 -26.48
N ALA A 636 18.21 -3.29 -26.21
CA ALA A 636 18.69 -4.38 -25.35
C ALA A 636 19.60 -3.83 -24.24
N TYR A 637 19.25 -4.17 -23.00
CA TYR A 637 20.05 -3.86 -21.81
C TYR A 637 20.91 -5.06 -21.43
N ILE A 638 22.22 -4.89 -21.49
CA ILE A 638 23.18 -5.95 -21.22
C ILE A 638 23.85 -5.71 -19.85
N ASP A 639 23.75 -6.71 -18.98
CA ASP A 639 24.40 -6.78 -17.68
C ASP A 639 25.56 -7.75 -17.77
N SER A 640 26.79 -7.31 -17.47
CA SER A 640 27.98 -8.15 -17.54
C SER A 640 27.87 -9.43 -16.70
N ARG A 641 27.20 -9.37 -15.55
CA ARG A 641 27.02 -10.54 -14.68
C ARG A 641 26.28 -11.69 -15.37
N VAL A 642 25.28 -11.36 -16.16
CA VAL A 642 24.49 -12.33 -16.93
C VAL A 642 25.17 -12.65 -18.25
N TRP A 643 25.76 -11.63 -18.88
CA TRP A 643 26.47 -11.80 -20.16
C TRP A 643 27.69 -12.75 -20.04
N GLU A 644 28.44 -12.62 -18.96
CA GLU A 644 29.63 -13.44 -18.71
C GLU A 644 29.31 -14.88 -18.32
N ASP A 645 28.12 -15.14 -17.79
CA ASP A 645 27.63 -16.49 -17.50
C ASP A 645 27.27 -17.27 -18.79
N LEU A 646 27.07 -16.57 -19.93
CA LEU A 646 26.85 -17.22 -21.22
C LEU A 646 28.14 -17.80 -21.79
N SER A 647 28.03 -18.94 -22.46
CA SER A 647 29.19 -19.54 -23.14
C SER A 647 29.77 -18.59 -24.22
N LEU A 648 31.06 -18.70 -24.47
CA LEU A 648 31.71 -17.87 -25.50
C LEU A 648 31.08 -18.06 -26.88
N GLU A 649 30.64 -19.28 -27.18
CA GLU A 649 29.92 -19.60 -28.43
C GLU A 649 28.62 -18.79 -28.56
N VAL A 650 27.82 -18.77 -27.52
CA VAL A 650 26.55 -18.02 -27.46
C VAL A 650 26.83 -16.52 -27.60
N ARG A 651 27.82 -16.00 -26.89
CA ARG A 651 28.17 -14.57 -26.95
C ARG A 651 28.60 -14.16 -28.34
N ASN A 652 29.41 -14.96 -29.01
CA ASN A 652 29.88 -14.69 -30.39
C ASN A 652 28.76 -14.83 -31.43
N ALA A 653 27.82 -15.75 -31.19
CA ALA A 653 26.65 -15.97 -32.05
C ALA A 653 25.54 -14.94 -31.86
N ALA A 654 25.52 -14.19 -30.74
CA ALA A 654 24.45 -13.27 -30.41
C ALA A 654 24.24 -12.14 -31.44
N GLY A 655 25.27 -11.77 -32.19
CA GLY A 655 25.16 -10.74 -33.22
C GLY A 655 25.03 -9.31 -32.71
N LEU A 656 25.20 -9.08 -31.39
CA LEU A 656 25.02 -7.77 -30.78
C LEU A 656 26.15 -6.77 -31.08
N ASP A 657 27.21 -7.20 -31.79
CA ASP A 657 28.28 -6.36 -32.30
C ASP A 657 28.08 -6.02 -33.79
N ALA A 658 26.92 -6.33 -34.39
CA ALA A 658 26.59 -6.03 -35.77
C ALA A 658 26.62 -4.52 -36.02
N VAL A 659 26.98 -4.11 -37.27
CA VAL A 659 27.11 -2.70 -37.65
C VAL A 659 25.83 -1.90 -37.47
N CYS A 660 24.67 -2.56 -37.54
CA CYS A 660 23.36 -1.92 -37.31
C CYS A 660 23.05 -1.64 -35.82
N VAL A 661 23.75 -2.30 -34.89
CA VAL A 661 23.54 -2.14 -33.44
C VAL A 661 24.36 -0.94 -32.95
N GLN A 662 23.68 0.02 -32.28
CA GLN A 662 24.35 1.21 -31.76
C GLN A 662 24.36 1.18 -30.22
N THR A 663 25.49 1.50 -29.60
CA THR A 663 25.59 1.64 -28.14
C THR A 663 25.13 3.02 -27.74
N LEU A 664 23.94 3.11 -27.05
CA LEU A 664 23.42 4.38 -26.55
C LEU A 664 24.11 4.83 -25.25
N ALA A 665 24.39 3.90 -24.38
CA ALA A 665 25.07 4.17 -23.14
C ALA A 665 25.85 2.94 -22.68
N GLU A 666 27.05 3.18 -22.19
CA GLU A 666 27.90 2.18 -21.58
C GLU A 666 28.54 2.76 -20.32
N VAL A 667 28.61 1.95 -19.29
CA VAL A 667 29.22 2.30 -17.99
C VAL A 667 29.99 1.10 -17.48
N TRP A 668 31.20 1.36 -17.02
CA TRP A 668 32.11 0.38 -16.42
C TRP A 668 32.36 0.70 -14.96
N ASP A 669 32.63 -0.32 -14.16
CA ASP A 669 33.16 -0.13 -12.83
C ASP A 669 34.64 0.33 -12.88
N ASN A 670 35.17 0.74 -11.73
CA ASN A 670 36.55 1.21 -11.63
C ASN A 670 37.62 0.14 -11.97
N SER A 671 37.24 -1.13 -11.92
CA SER A 671 38.10 -2.26 -12.24
C SER A 671 38.06 -2.65 -13.72
N HIS A 672 37.16 -2.05 -14.50
CA HIS A 672 36.84 -2.42 -15.90
C HIS A 672 36.48 -3.90 -16.07
N VAL A 673 35.93 -4.53 -15.01
CA VAL A 673 35.47 -5.93 -15.04
C VAL A 673 33.95 -5.96 -15.27
N ASN A 674 33.19 -5.14 -14.54
CA ASN A 674 31.74 -5.10 -14.68
C ASN A 674 31.29 -3.93 -15.52
N PHE A 675 30.33 -4.18 -16.38
CA PHE A 675 29.72 -3.15 -17.21
C PHE A 675 28.19 -3.25 -17.27
N ARG A 676 27.58 -2.17 -17.70
CA ARG A 676 26.21 -2.08 -18.17
C ARG A 676 26.19 -1.38 -19.51
N ARG A 677 25.43 -1.95 -20.44
CA ARG A 677 25.33 -1.40 -21.80
C ARG A 677 23.87 -1.37 -22.24
N MET A 678 23.44 -0.27 -22.84
CA MET A 678 22.16 -0.15 -23.54
C MET A 678 22.43 -0.06 -25.04
N LEU A 679 21.86 -0.97 -25.79
CA LEU A 679 21.99 -1.08 -27.25
C LEU A 679 20.69 -0.62 -27.90
N ASP A 680 20.81 0.11 -29.01
CA ASP A 680 19.72 0.48 -29.93
C ASP A 680 19.70 -0.51 -31.09
N LEU A 681 18.58 -1.19 -31.28
CA LEU A 681 18.40 -2.22 -32.31
C LEU A 681 17.56 -1.73 -33.51
N ARG A 682 17.00 -0.53 -33.44
CA ARG A 682 16.01 -0.01 -34.39
C ARG A 682 16.57 0.18 -35.81
N SER A 683 17.87 0.28 -35.94
CA SER A 683 18.54 0.38 -37.25
C SER A 683 18.83 -0.99 -37.87
N CYS A 684 18.52 -2.09 -37.20
CA CYS A 684 18.71 -3.43 -37.73
C CYS A 684 17.48 -3.87 -38.54
N PRO A 685 17.71 -4.57 -39.69
CA PRO A 685 16.68 -4.95 -40.65
C PRO A 685 15.71 -6.02 -40.11
#